data_ec22a4e437089ea7dec5b28fd912ec67
#
_entry.id   ec22a4e437089ea7dec5b28fd912ec67
#
_cell.length_a   1.000
_cell.length_b   1.000
_cell.length_c   1.000
_cell.angle_alpha   90.00
_cell.angle_beta   90.00
_cell.angle_gamma   90.00
#
_symmetry.space_group_name_H-M   'P 1'
#
loop_
_entity.id
_entity.type
_entity.pdbx_description
1 polymer ?
#
loop_
_entity_poly.entity_id
_entity_poly.type
_entity_poly.pdbx_seq_one_letter_code
_entity_poly.pdbx_strand_id
1 'polypeptide(L)'
;MAATTTPDGRAGSPPQDRSARRPGERAAARPRGRRGGRAAAAGAVLWRFAVAAALLCGIGLLPWLTRTDPALTVLKARSADRDPTPEVLADIRAGLGLDDGPLRLLVHWLGGLPRGDAGRSWLSGQAVTPAVLQALGASLLLMAVALAVAAATAALVCAPVLRRGARGRPAGRPGGTASAMLAALPEFLTASVLATVVGVQLGWLPALGWYGPRWTVLPALALGLPAGAVLGRLLADLLPGAFAEPWARAVAARRVPGRRIARHAVHRCLPALLPNLGLFAVGLTGGAVAVEQIFDIPGLGRTTLQAALAQDLPVLQAGTLVLVLLGAAASLAARLAARPLTGPALRDGALPTLHPPRPPARRALPLLHGALLLAVVLAGLPRDPLALDTTARLRAPSPGHPFGTDALGRDLLARVAHGALHTVLLALAISAACLLAGVLLGLLPRLSGPLVDTVNAVPPVLAALLTTAVWGSGPATPALAVTAVAWAPLAAHTSALLRQERAAQHLAAPRGLGANRRHLLRRHLLPAVLPSVTRHALLRLPGVALALAALGFLGLGAQPPSPEWGLLLAENQPYAERAPWAVLAPAAVLALLGALAVTAAGGIGTSPRTGGGRLRTRFSRSPVPADAGDTADIVAVADTEAARW
;
A
#
# COMPACT_ATOMS: atom_id res chain seq x y z
N MET A 1 -93.22 35.16 -16.09
CA MET A 1 -93.71 36.32 -15.31
C MET A 1 -92.48 36.95 -14.67
N ALA A 2 -92.21 38.16 -15.08
CA ALA A 2 -91.70 39.32 -14.38
C ALA A 2 -90.28 39.13 -13.78
N ALA A 3 -89.34 39.76 -14.30
CA ALA A 3 -89.01 41.21 -14.51
C ALA A 3 -88.18 41.75 -13.36
N THR A 4 -87.07 42.30 -13.78
CA THR A 4 -86.43 43.62 -13.54
C THR A 4 -85.50 43.67 -12.33
N THR A 5 -84.39 44.31 -12.29
CA THR A 5 -83.78 45.46 -12.96
C THR A 5 -82.33 45.59 -12.46
N THR A 6 -81.46 46.06 -13.33
CA THR A 6 -80.12 46.66 -13.01
C THR A 6 -80.33 48.00 -12.26
N PRO A 7 -79.28 48.60 -11.59
CA PRO A 7 -78.34 49.45 -12.33
C PRO A 7 -76.91 49.56 -11.81
N ASP A 8 -76.05 49.84 -12.73
CA ASP A 8 -74.87 50.72 -12.78
C ASP A 8 -74.18 51.22 -11.51
N GLY A 9 -72.87 51.06 -11.51
CA GLY A 9 -71.93 51.70 -10.60
C GLY A 9 -70.51 51.65 -11.14
N ARG A 10 -70.18 52.56 -12.05
CA ARG A 10 -68.78 52.80 -12.51
C ARG A 10 -67.92 53.27 -11.36
N ALA A 11 -66.77 52.60 -11.16
CA ALA A 11 -65.64 53.19 -10.45
C ALA A 11 -64.33 52.74 -11.12
N GLY A 12 -63.50 53.68 -11.40
CA GLY A 12 -62.37 53.65 -12.32
C GLY A 12 -61.23 52.71 -11.98
N SER A 13 -60.69 52.19 -13.04
CA SER A 13 -59.42 51.47 -13.06
C SER A 13 -58.22 52.43 -12.99
N PRO A 14 -57.23 52.25 -12.15
CA PRO A 14 -55.99 53.00 -12.20
C PRO A 14 -55.12 52.56 -13.40
N PRO A 15 -54.25 53.46 -13.95
CA PRO A 15 -53.47 53.19 -15.14
C PRO A 15 -52.41 52.11 -14.96
N GLN A 16 -52.39 51.15 -15.87
CA GLN A 16 -51.32 50.16 -16.01
C GLN A 16 -50.02 50.85 -16.42
N ASP A 17 -49.07 50.92 -15.51
CA ASP A 17 -47.71 51.31 -15.80
C ASP A 17 -47.02 50.18 -16.62
N ARG A 18 -46.81 50.45 -17.92
CA ARG A 18 -46.16 49.55 -18.90
C ARG A 18 -44.63 49.72 -18.87
N SER A 19 -43.96 49.55 -17.76
CA SER A 19 -42.49 49.59 -17.70
C SER A 19 -41.84 48.52 -16.82
N ALA A 20 -42.45 47.33 -16.70
CA ALA A 20 -41.74 46.15 -16.19
C ALA A 20 -41.04 45.42 -17.35
N ARG A 21 -39.83 45.88 -17.71
CA ARG A 21 -38.89 45.13 -18.55
C ARG A 21 -38.71 43.74 -17.94
N ARG A 22 -39.08 42.70 -18.70
CA ARG A 22 -38.72 41.31 -18.43
C ARG A 22 -37.20 41.24 -18.21
N PRO A 23 -36.72 40.68 -17.11
CA PRO A 23 -35.27 40.38 -16.96
C PRO A 23 -34.91 39.43 -18.07
N GLY A 24 -33.92 39.85 -18.88
CA GLY A 24 -33.44 39.14 -20.05
C GLY A 24 -33.19 37.66 -19.78
N GLU A 25 -33.58 36.87 -20.73
CA GLU A 25 -33.04 35.54 -20.99
C GLU A 25 -31.51 35.59 -20.79
N ARG A 26 -31.07 35.09 -19.65
CA ARG A 26 -29.67 34.78 -19.50
C ARG A 26 -29.37 33.75 -20.57
N ALA A 27 -28.77 34.21 -21.67
CA ALA A 27 -28.19 33.37 -22.67
C ALA A 27 -27.42 32.27 -21.93
N ALA A 28 -27.90 31.04 -22.03
CA ALA A 28 -27.23 29.87 -21.50
C ALA A 28 -25.83 29.87 -22.08
N ALA A 29 -24.86 30.25 -21.25
CA ALA A 29 -23.45 30.22 -21.61
C ALA A 29 -23.15 28.76 -21.99
N ARG A 30 -23.11 28.51 -23.30
CA ARG A 30 -22.67 27.23 -23.86
C ARG A 30 -21.37 26.84 -23.18
N PRO A 31 -21.27 25.63 -22.60
CA PRO A 31 -20.06 25.22 -21.92
C PRO A 31 -18.91 25.13 -22.95
N ARG A 32 -18.08 26.16 -22.97
CA ARG A 32 -16.83 26.23 -23.77
C ARG A 32 -15.78 25.19 -23.35
N GLY A 33 -16.17 24.12 -22.61
CA GLY A 33 -15.26 23.19 -21.94
C GLY A 33 -15.01 21.83 -22.62
N ARG A 34 -15.77 21.43 -23.66
CA ARG A 34 -15.64 20.05 -24.20
C ARG A 34 -14.37 19.77 -25.01
N ARG A 35 -13.80 20.76 -25.70
CA ARG A 35 -12.56 20.59 -26.48
C ARG A 35 -11.32 20.54 -25.58
N GLY A 36 -11.23 21.39 -24.56
CA GLY A 36 -10.11 21.36 -23.60
C GLY A 36 -10.06 20.09 -22.74
N GLY A 37 -11.23 19.52 -22.39
CA GLY A 37 -11.28 18.26 -21.64
C GLY A 37 -10.80 17.05 -22.43
N ARG A 38 -11.09 16.98 -23.73
CA ARG A 38 -10.62 15.89 -24.62
C ARG A 38 -9.11 15.94 -24.84
N ALA A 39 -8.56 17.14 -25.07
CA ALA A 39 -7.12 17.34 -25.24
C ALA A 39 -6.35 17.00 -23.94
N ALA A 40 -6.85 17.41 -22.78
CA ALA A 40 -6.25 17.05 -21.50
C ALA A 40 -6.33 15.53 -21.19
N ALA A 41 -7.43 14.87 -21.57
CA ALA A 41 -7.58 13.43 -21.44
C ALA A 41 -6.62 12.67 -22.39
N ALA A 42 -6.51 13.11 -23.65
CA ALA A 42 -5.56 12.55 -24.61
C ALA A 42 -4.11 12.74 -24.16
N GLY A 43 -3.75 13.91 -23.64
CA GLY A 43 -2.42 14.17 -23.08
C GLY A 43 -2.10 13.27 -21.86
N ALA A 44 -3.06 13.02 -20.99
CA ALA A 44 -2.88 12.10 -19.86
C ALA A 44 -2.70 10.64 -20.32
N VAL A 45 -3.39 10.22 -21.37
CA VAL A 45 -3.24 8.88 -21.96
C VAL A 45 -1.86 8.74 -22.61
N LEU A 46 -1.45 9.70 -23.45
CA LEU A 46 -0.13 9.72 -24.07
C LEU A 46 1.01 9.68 -23.04
N TRP A 47 0.87 10.46 -21.96
CA TRP A 47 1.86 10.46 -20.87
C TRP A 47 1.96 9.11 -20.15
N ARG A 48 0.83 8.42 -19.94
CA ARG A 48 0.84 7.05 -19.37
C ARG A 48 1.55 6.06 -20.28
N PHE A 49 1.30 6.13 -21.59
CA PHE A 49 2.03 5.31 -22.57
C PHE A 49 3.52 5.64 -22.59
N ALA A 50 3.89 6.92 -22.53
CA ALA A 50 5.29 7.33 -22.48
C ALA A 50 6.02 6.79 -21.23
N VAL A 51 5.38 6.84 -20.05
CA VAL A 51 5.95 6.30 -18.82
C VAL A 51 6.06 4.76 -18.87
N ALA A 52 5.06 4.07 -19.41
CA ALA A 52 5.12 2.61 -19.60
C ALA A 52 6.20 2.22 -20.61
N ALA A 53 6.33 2.94 -21.71
CA ALA A 53 7.39 2.75 -22.69
C ALA A 53 8.78 3.02 -22.09
N ALA A 54 8.93 4.07 -21.28
CA ALA A 54 10.18 4.36 -20.58
C ALA A 54 10.60 3.23 -19.62
N LEU A 55 9.63 2.65 -18.89
CA LEU A 55 9.88 1.48 -18.03
C LEU A 55 10.32 0.27 -18.86
N LEU A 56 9.62 -0.02 -19.95
CA LEU A 56 9.95 -1.12 -20.86
C LEU A 56 11.34 -0.94 -21.49
N CYS A 57 11.66 0.28 -21.96
CA CYS A 57 12.99 0.61 -22.45
C CYS A 57 14.06 0.48 -21.36
N GLY A 58 13.75 0.90 -20.13
CA GLY A 58 14.65 0.74 -18.98
C GLY A 58 14.99 -0.72 -18.69
N ILE A 59 14.01 -1.62 -18.76
CA ILE A 59 14.22 -3.06 -18.63
C ILE A 59 15.05 -3.60 -19.80
N GLY A 60 14.73 -3.22 -21.03
CA GLY A 60 15.47 -3.67 -22.23
C GLY A 60 16.92 -3.17 -22.28
N LEU A 61 17.20 -2.01 -21.69
CA LEU A 61 18.54 -1.43 -21.62
C LEU A 61 19.36 -1.86 -20.40
N LEU A 62 18.86 -2.76 -19.54
CA LEU A 62 19.60 -3.24 -18.35
C LEU A 62 21.03 -3.68 -18.69
N PRO A 63 21.29 -4.46 -19.78
CA PRO A 63 22.65 -4.87 -20.11
C PRO A 63 23.63 -3.73 -20.37
N TRP A 64 23.12 -2.59 -20.85
CA TRP A 64 23.91 -1.40 -21.09
C TRP A 64 24.04 -0.48 -19.88
N LEU A 65 23.02 -0.50 -18.99
CA LEU A 65 22.97 0.34 -17.78
C LEU A 65 23.79 -0.24 -16.63
N THR A 66 24.12 -1.52 -16.65
CA THR A 66 24.89 -2.17 -15.58
C THR A 66 26.28 -1.57 -15.48
N ARG A 67 26.71 -1.30 -14.24
CA ARG A 67 28.07 -0.79 -13.94
C ARG A 67 29.08 -1.90 -13.72
N THR A 68 28.60 -3.11 -13.46
CA THR A 68 29.42 -4.33 -13.39
C THR A 68 29.62 -4.87 -14.81
N ASP A 69 30.83 -5.33 -15.13
CA ASP A 69 31.08 -5.96 -16.43
C ASP A 69 30.39 -7.33 -16.50
N PRO A 70 29.34 -7.48 -17.35
CA PRO A 70 28.64 -8.76 -17.46
C PRO A 70 29.56 -9.90 -17.94
N ALA A 71 30.55 -9.58 -18.77
CA ALA A 71 31.48 -10.58 -19.29
C ALA A 71 32.33 -11.20 -18.18
N LEU A 72 32.78 -10.40 -17.22
CA LEU A 72 33.50 -10.90 -16.04
C LEU A 72 32.62 -11.81 -15.16
N THR A 73 31.35 -11.43 -14.99
CA THR A 73 30.39 -12.22 -14.19
C THR A 73 30.10 -13.57 -14.86
N VAL A 74 29.88 -13.56 -16.17
CA VAL A 74 29.68 -14.77 -16.97
C VAL A 74 30.90 -15.66 -16.97
N LEU A 75 32.11 -15.08 -17.12
CA LEU A 75 33.36 -15.83 -17.05
C LEU A 75 33.50 -16.57 -15.71
N LYS A 76 33.34 -15.85 -14.60
CA LYS A 76 33.43 -16.45 -13.25
C LYS A 76 32.39 -17.52 -12.99
N ALA A 77 31.17 -17.35 -13.55
CA ALA A 77 30.10 -18.32 -13.37
C ALA A 77 30.25 -19.58 -14.24
N ARG A 78 30.82 -19.46 -15.46
CA ARG A 78 30.99 -20.58 -16.39
C ARG A 78 32.33 -21.30 -16.23
N SER A 79 33.37 -20.58 -15.84
CA SER A 79 34.76 -21.05 -15.82
C SER A 79 35.55 -20.33 -14.72
N ALA A 80 35.30 -20.72 -13.45
CA ALA A 80 35.91 -20.08 -12.28
C ALA A 80 37.46 -20.09 -12.31
N ASP A 81 38.05 -21.10 -12.95
CA ASP A 81 39.51 -21.30 -13.05
C ASP A 81 40.16 -20.55 -14.22
N ARG A 82 39.39 -19.86 -15.05
CA ARG A 82 39.92 -19.15 -16.21
C ARG A 82 40.28 -17.71 -15.86
N ASP A 83 41.50 -17.31 -16.13
CA ASP A 83 41.97 -15.95 -15.87
C ASP A 83 41.18 -14.91 -16.71
N PRO A 84 40.75 -13.78 -16.12
CA PRO A 84 40.04 -12.72 -16.82
C PRO A 84 41.00 -11.86 -17.67
N THR A 85 41.55 -12.46 -18.72
CA THR A 85 42.37 -11.67 -19.69
C THR A 85 41.46 -10.75 -20.52
N PRO A 86 41.99 -9.59 -20.98
CA PRO A 86 41.21 -8.66 -21.80
C PRO A 86 40.63 -9.29 -23.08
N GLU A 87 41.36 -10.23 -23.69
CA GLU A 87 40.94 -10.96 -24.90
C GLU A 87 39.74 -11.87 -24.63
N VAL A 88 39.79 -12.66 -23.54
CA VAL A 88 38.69 -13.54 -23.13
C VAL A 88 37.43 -12.73 -22.79
N LEU A 89 37.58 -11.59 -22.13
CA LEU A 89 36.45 -10.71 -21.82
C LEU A 89 35.88 -10.06 -23.10
N ALA A 90 36.71 -9.69 -24.07
CA ALA A 90 36.28 -9.14 -25.36
C ALA A 90 35.48 -10.19 -26.15
N ASP A 91 35.96 -11.44 -26.22
CA ASP A 91 35.23 -12.54 -26.88
C ASP A 91 33.87 -12.79 -26.27
N ILE A 92 33.79 -12.78 -24.91
CA ILE A 92 32.52 -12.95 -24.20
C ILE A 92 31.59 -11.76 -24.50
N ARG A 93 32.07 -10.50 -24.49
CA ARG A 93 31.24 -9.33 -24.80
C ARG A 93 30.71 -9.38 -26.24
N ALA A 94 31.52 -9.74 -27.18
CA ALA A 94 31.13 -9.94 -28.58
C ALA A 94 30.08 -11.04 -28.70
N GLY A 95 30.29 -12.19 -28.02
CA GLY A 95 29.34 -13.31 -27.97
C GLY A 95 27.99 -12.99 -27.30
N LEU A 96 27.95 -12.03 -26.38
CA LEU A 96 26.74 -11.54 -25.72
C LEU A 96 26.10 -10.36 -26.49
N GLY A 97 26.73 -9.85 -27.58
CA GLY A 97 26.24 -8.72 -28.38
C GLY A 97 26.29 -7.39 -27.62
N LEU A 98 27.12 -7.26 -26.57
CA LEU A 98 27.19 -6.05 -25.75
C LEU A 98 27.86 -4.87 -26.50
N ASP A 99 28.66 -5.16 -27.49
CA ASP A 99 29.37 -4.18 -28.30
C ASP A 99 28.49 -3.55 -29.41
N ASP A 100 27.29 -4.10 -29.64
CA ASP A 100 26.34 -3.61 -30.67
C ASP A 100 25.70 -2.25 -30.33
N GLY A 101 25.88 -1.79 -29.10
CA GLY A 101 25.32 -0.54 -28.58
C GLY A 101 23.87 -0.62 -28.08
N PRO A 102 23.45 0.39 -27.31
CA PRO A 102 22.19 0.32 -26.56
C PRO A 102 20.93 0.21 -27.43
N LEU A 103 20.94 0.88 -28.58
CA LEU A 103 19.76 0.90 -29.47
C LEU A 103 19.56 -0.45 -30.16
N ARG A 104 20.60 -1.12 -30.62
CA ARG A 104 20.52 -2.45 -31.24
C ARG A 104 20.09 -3.50 -30.20
N LEU A 105 20.66 -3.47 -29.01
CA LEU A 105 20.26 -4.33 -27.89
C LEU A 105 18.77 -4.19 -27.59
N LEU A 106 18.27 -2.94 -27.48
CA LEU A 106 16.86 -2.67 -27.22
C LEU A 106 15.96 -3.17 -28.35
N VAL A 107 16.30 -2.88 -29.61
CA VAL A 107 15.51 -3.28 -30.78
C VAL A 107 15.49 -4.81 -30.92
N HIS A 108 16.64 -5.47 -30.70
CA HIS A 108 16.70 -6.94 -30.75
C HIS A 108 15.83 -7.57 -29.68
N TRP A 109 15.93 -7.10 -28.42
CA TRP A 109 15.12 -7.59 -27.32
C TRP A 109 13.62 -7.35 -27.54
N LEU A 110 13.23 -6.11 -27.91
CA LEU A 110 11.82 -5.79 -28.21
C LEU A 110 11.28 -6.59 -29.41
N GLY A 111 12.10 -6.86 -30.42
CA GLY A 111 11.74 -7.64 -31.60
C GLY A 111 11.56 -9.14 -31.32
N GLY A 112 12.22 -9.67 -30.29
CA GLY A 112 12.07 -11.05 -29.82
C GLY A 112 10.75 -11.28 -29.06
N LEU A 113 10.29 -10.30 -28.26
CA LEU A 113 9.11 -10.44 -27.40
C LEU A 113 7.83 -10.88 -28.13
N PRO A 114 7.43 -10.30 -29.29
CA PRO A 114 6.23 -10.74 -30.02
C PRO A 114 6.35 -12.16 -30.58
N ARG A 115 7.58 -12.66 -30.78
CA ARG A 115 7.85 -14.04 -31.24
C ARG A 115 7.92 -15.05 -30.08
N GLY A 116 7.76 -14.55 -28.83
CA GLY A 116 7.92 -15.38 -27.64
C GLY A 116 9.36 -15.74 -27.31
N ASP A 117 10.33 -15.03 -27.87
CA ASP A 117 11.75 -15.20 -27.61
C ASP A 117 12.24 -14.08 -26.68
N ALA A 118 12.52 -14.43 -25.42
CA ALA A 118 13.10 -13.55 -24.43
C ALA A 118 14.63 -13.68 -24.35
N GLY A 119 15.25 -14.38 -25.30
CA GLY A 119 16.68 -14.63 -25.36
C GLY A 119 17.12 -15.90 -24.62
N ARG A 120 18.43 -16.00 -24.41
CA ARG A 120 19.07 -17.12 -23.70
C ARG A 120 19.71 -16.65 -22.41
N SER A 121 19.65 -17.46 -21.37
CA SER A 121 20.37 -17.23 -20.10
C SER A 121 21.87 -17.13 -20.38
N TRP A 122 22.49 -16.10 -19.85
CA TRP A 122 23.94 -15.93 -19.98
C TRP A 122 24.74 -16.96 -19.18
N LEU A 123 24.16 -17.52 -18.13
CA LEU A 123 24.79 -18.50 -17.27
C LEU A 123 24.61 -19.93 -17.79
N SER A 124 23.34 -20.34 -18.02
CA SER A 124 23.02 -21.71 -18.41
C SER A 124 23.00 -21.95 -19.91
N GLY A 125 22.89 -20.88 -20.74
CA GLY A 125 22.72 -20.97 -22.19
C GLY A 125 21.33 -21.46 -22.62
N GLN A 126 20.42 -21.76 -21.69
CA GLN A 126 19.07 -22.25 -21.98
C GLN A 126 18.13 -21.12 -22.41
N ALA A 127 17.06 -21.48 -23.13
CA ALA A 127 16.02 -20.52 -23.52
C ALA A 127 15.32 -19.97 -22.27
N VAL A 128 15.18 -18.63 -22.17
CA VAL A 128 14.61 -17.93 -21.02
C VAL A 128 13.10 -18.10 -20.93
N THR A 129 12.39 -18.06 -22.07
CA THR A 129 10.93 -18.05 -22.11
C THR A 129 10.29 -19.28 -21.45
N PRO A 130 10.70 -20.54 -21.73
CA PRO A 130 10.11 -21.70 -21.07
C PRO A 130 10.35 -21.69 -19.55
N ALA A 131 11.55 -21.33 -19.10
CA ALA A 131 11.89 -21.26 -17.69
C ALA A 131 11.04 -20.23 -16.93
N VAL A 132 10.86 -19.04 -17.50
CA VAL A 132 10.05 -17.96 -16.91
C VAL A 132 8.56 -18.33 -16.89
N LEU A 133 8.04 -19.00 -17.94
CA LEU A 133 6.64 -19.44 -17.98
C LEU A 133 6.36 -20.56 -16.96
N GLN A 134 7.28 -21.49 -16.80
CA GLN A 134 7.19 -22.53 -15.77
C GLN A 134 7.19 -21.91 -14.37
N ALA A 135 8.09 -20.99 -14.10
CA ALA A 135 8.17 -20.26 -12.84
C ALA A 135 6.90 -19.42 -12.58
N LEU A 136 6.33 -18.79 -13.63
CA LEU A 136 5.05 -18.08 -13.53
C LEU A 136 3.92 -19.03 -13.11
N GLY A 137 3.87 -20.25 -13.62
CA GLY A 137 2.86 -21.26 -13.24
C GLY A 137 2.91 -21.57 -11.74
N ALA A 138 4.10 -21.77 -11.17
CA ALA A 138 4.27 -22.01 -9.74
C ALA A 138 3.83 -20.80 -8.89
N SER A 139 4.22 -19.59 -9.27
CA SER A 139 3.80 -18.37 -8.58
C SER A 139 2.29 -18.15 -8.65
N LEU A 140 1.64 -18.37 -9.81
CA LEU A 140 0.19 -18.22 -9.95
C LEU A 140 -0.58 -19.20 -9.08
N LEU A 141 -0.13 -20.46 -9.00
CA LEU A 141 -0.73 -21.46 -8.12
C LEU A 141 -0.60 -21.04 -6.65
N LEU A 142 0.60 -20.65 -6.23
CA LEU A 142 0.83 -20.15 -4.87
C LEU A 142 -0.06 -18.94 -4.56
N MET A 143 -0.13 -17.97 -5.46
CA MET A 143 -0.96 -16.77 -5.28
C MET A 143 -2.45 -17.11 -5.20
N ALA A 144 -2.94 -18.05 -6.00
CA ALA A 144 -4.34 -18.49 -5.96
C ALA A 144 -4.70 -19.10 -4.61
N VAL A 145 -3.86 -19.99 -4.06
CA VAL A 145 -4.07 -20.61 -2.74
C VAL A 145 -3.91 -19.55 -1.63
N ALA A 146 -2.91 -18.67 -1.72
CA ALA A 146 -2.72 -17.57 -0.77
C ALA A 146 -3.92 -16.62 -0.74
N LEU A 147 -4.52 -16.32 -1.90
CA LEU A 147 -5.72 -15.49 -2.00
C LEU A 147 -6.94 -16.17 -1.34
N ALA A 148 -7.08 -17.48 -1.49
CA ALA A 148 -8.12 -18.25 -0.79
C ALA A 148 -7.94 -18.18 0.74
N VAL A 149 -6.71 -18.33 1.23
CA VAL A 149 -6.35 -18.16 2.66
C VAL A 149 -6.65 -16.73 3.11
N ALA A 150 -6.28 -15.73 2.31
CA ALA A 150 -6.54 -14.32 2.63
C ALA A 150 -8.05 -14.04 2.72
N ALA A 151 -8.85 -14.57 1.81
CA ALA A 151 -10.30 -14.43 1.83
C ALA A 151 -10.93 -15.09 3.07
N ALA A 152 -10.46 -16.30 3.43
CA ALA A 152 -10.89 -17.01 4.63
C ALA A 152 -10.53 -16.23 5.91
N THR A 153 -9.29 -15.74 6.00
CA THR A 153 -8.81 -14.91 7.13
C THR A 153 -9.61 -13.61 7.24
N ALA A 154 -9.85 -12.91 6.12
CA ALA A 154 -10.66 -11.69 6.10
C ALA A 154 -12.11 -11.97 6.57
N ALA A 155 -12.71 -13.08 6.14
CA ALA A 155 -14.04 -13.49 6.57
C ALA A 155 -14.07 -13.77 8.09
N LEU A 156 -13.05 -14.43 8.64
CA LEU A 156 -12.94 -14.69 10.08
C LEU A 156 -12.80 -13.39 10.89
N VAL A 157 -11.97 -12.46 10.44
CA VAL A 157 -11.78 -11.13 11.07
C VAL A 157 -13.09 -10.32 11.06
N CYS A 158 -13.86 -10.38 9.97
CA CYS A 158 -15.12 -9.65 9.83
C CYS A 158 -16.29 -10.33 10.53
N ALA A 159 -16.24 -11.65 10.77
CA ALA A 159 -17.38 -12.44 11.28
C ALA A 159 -18.01 -11.87 12.57
N PRO A 160 -17.25 -11.42 13.58
CA PRO A 160 -17.85 -10.85 14.80
C PRO A 160 -18.64 -9.57 14.53
N VAL A 161 -18.12 -8.69 13.66
CA VAL A 161 -18.77 -7.42 13.30
C VAL A 161 -20.03 -7.68 12.47
N LEU A 162 -19.95 -8.59 11.50
CA LEU A 162 -21.07 -8.99 10.67
C LEU A 162 -22.20 -9.63 11.49
N ARG A 163 -21.86 -10.55 12.42
CA ARG A 163 -22.85 -11.22 13.29
C ARG A 163 -23.57 -10.22 14.21
N ARG A 164 -22.86 -9.26 14.79
CA ARG A 164 -23.44 -8.22 15.67
C ARG A 164 -24.29 -7.25 14.87
N GLY A 165 -23.78 -6.71 13.75
CA GLY A 165 -24.50 -5.78 12.90
C GLY A 165 -25.77 -6.38 12.29
N ALA A 166 -25.72 -7.65 11.83
CA ALA A 166 -26.88 -8.36 11.32
C ALA A 166 -27.98 -8.60 12.37
N ARG A 167 -27.64 -8.58 13.68
CA ARG A 167 -28.59 -8.68 14.79
C ARG A 167 -29.03 -7.32 15.33
N GLY A 168 -28.70 -6.22 14.65
CA GLY A 168 -29.04 -4.86 15.12
C GLY A 168 -28.29 -4.42 16.38
N ARG A 169 -27.26 -5.16 16.80
CA ARG A 169 -26.43 -4.80 17.94
C ARG A 169 -25.32 -3.84 17.52
N PRO A 170 -24.88 -2.91 18.40
CA PRO A 170 -23.75 -2.05 18.08
C PRO A 170 -22.58 -2.91 17.60
N ALA A 171 -22.08 -2.61 16.42
CA ALA A 171 -20.90 -3.28 15.89
C ALA A 171 -19.75 -3.01 16.86
N GLY A 172 -19.31 -4.04 17.57
CA GLY A 172 -18.17 -3.96 18.48
C GLY A 172 -16.92 -3.58 17.72
N ARG A 173 -15.83 -3.29 18.43
CA ARG A 173 -14.53 -2.96 17.82
C ARG A 173 -14.16 -3.98 16.76
N PRO A 174 -13.81 -3.54 15.53
CA PRO A 174 -13.37 -4.43 14.49
C PRO A 174 -12.09 -5.15 14.93
N GLY A 175 -12.06 -6.45 14.75
CA GLY A 175 -10.96 -7.37 14.93
C GLY A 175 -10.04 -7.09 16.12
N GLY A 176 -9.98 -7.97 17.10
CA GLY A 176 -9.17 -7.83 18.31
C GLY A 176 -7.68 -7.54 18.04
N THR A 177 -6.91 -7.46 19.11
CA THR A 177 -5.43 -7.28 19.06
C THR A 177 -4.74 -8.33 18.19
N ALA A 178 -5.22 -9.57 18.16
CA ALA A 178 -4.66 -10.64 17.33
C ALA A 178 -4.70 -10.33 15.82
N SER A 179 -5.82 -9.82 15.28
CA SER A 179 -5.88 -9.43 13.87
C SER A 179 -5.00 -8.21 13.56
N ALA A 180 -4.79 -7.33 14.57
CA ALA A 180 -3.88 -6.21 14.43
C ALA A 180 -2.42 -6.66 14.37
N MET A 181 -2.04 -7.59 15.25
CA MET A 181 -0.70 -8.17 15.24
C MET A 181 -0.42 -8.94 13.95
N LEU A 182 -1.38 -9.78 13.52
CA LEU A 182 -1.24 -10.54 12.28
C LEU A 182 -1.12 -9.63 11.04
N ALA A 183 -1.87 -8.52 11.00
CA ALA A 183 -1.78 -7.52 9.93
C ALA A 183 -0.49 -6.69 9.97
N ALA A 184 0.25 -6.74 11.09
CA ALA A 184 1.52 -6.04 11.27
C ALA A 184 2.73 -6.88 10.82
N LEU A 185 2.55 -8.20 10.67
CA LEU A 185 3.63 -9.10 10.29
C LEU A 185 3.86 -9.05 8.78
N PRO A 186 5.08 -8.75 8.33
CA PRO A 186 5.46 -8.91 6.93
C PRO A 186 5.43 -10.39 6.50
N GLU A 187 5.18 -10.62 5.22
CA GLU A 187 5.07 -11.97 4.65
C GLU A 187 6.36 -12.80 4.86
N PHE A 188 7.53 -12.19 4.63
CA PHE A 188 8.83 -12.88 4.82
C PHE A 188 9.05 -13.31 6.27
N LEU A 189 8.61 -12.50 7.22
CA LEU A 189 8.73 -12.82 8.65
C LEU A 189 7.79 -13.96 9.03
N THR A 190 6.54 -13.89 8.55
CA THR A 190 5.55 -14.96 8.74
C THR A 190 6.05 -16.27 8.13
N ALA A 191 6.66 -16.20 6.92
CA ALA A 191 7.26 -17.34 6.24
C ALA A 191 8.40 -17.96 7.06
N SER A 192 9.34 -17.14 7.53
CA SER A 192 10.48 -17.58 8.35
C SER A 192 10.03 -18.27 9.64
N VAL A 193 9.06 -17.66 10.34
CA VAL A 193 8.51 -18.24 11.57
C VAL A 193 7.76 -19.56 11.31
N LEU A 194 6.92 -19.60 10.27
CA LEU A 194 6.19 -20.82 9.91
C LEU A 194 7.13 -21.93 9.45
N ALA A 195 8.12 -21.61 8.62
CA ALA A 195 9.13 -22.60 8.20
C ALA A 195 9.89 -23.15 9.39
N THR A 196 10.36 -22.28 10.31
CA THR A 196 11.11 -22.68 11.50
C THR A 196 10.26 -23.49 12.48
N VAL A 197 9.08 -22.96 12.87
CA VAL A 197 8.28 -23.57 13.94
C VAL A 197 7.48 -24.76 13.43
N VAL A 198 6.67 -24.57 12.39
CA VAL A 198 5.74 -25.61 11.92
C VAL A 198 6.44 -26.61 11.01
N GLY A 199 7.35 -26.13 10.16
CA GLY A 199 8.08 -26.98 9.21
C GLY A 199 9.20 -27.75 9.87
N VAL A 200 10.11 -27.06 10.57
CA VAL A 200 11.34 -27.68 11.11
C VAL A 200 11.13 -28.24 12.51
N GLN A 201 10.67 -27.41 13.48
CA GLN A 201 10.61 -27.84 14.88
C GLN A 201 9.47 -28.82 15.16
N LEU A 202 8.28 -28.61 14.61
CA LEU A 202 7.12 -29.49 14.79
C LEU A 202 7.04 -30.61 13.75
N GLY A 203 7.66 -30.44 12.57
CA GLY A 203 7.62 -31.42 11.48
C GLY A 203 6.23 -31.73 10.93
N TRP A 204 5.23 -30.81 11.14
CA TRP A 204 3.85 -31.07 10.72
C TRP A 204 3.66 -30.97 9.21
N LEU A 205 4.39 -30.06 8.58
CA LEU A 205 4.33 -29.76 7.15
C LEU A 205 5.75 -29.59 6.61
N PRO A 206 5.98 -29.89 5.32
CA PRO A 206 7.31 -29.73 4.73
C PRO A 206 7.75 -28.26 4.73
N ALA A 207 9.00 -28.03 5.17
CA ALA A 207 9.59 -26.70 5.29
C ALA A 207 10.17 -26.17 3.98
N LEU A 208 10.60 -27.05 3.05
CA LEU A 208 11.31 -26.68 1.81
C LEU A 208 10.83 -27.52 0.63
N GLY A 209 10.86 -26.94 -0.57
CA GLY A 209 10.56 -27.62 -1.83
C GLY A 209 9.16 -27.36 -2.38
N TRP A 210 8.89 -27.96 -3.55
CA TRP A 210 7.65 -27.76 -4.32
C TRP A 210 7.19 -29.08 -5.00
N TYR A 211 6.81 -30.08 -4.21
CA TYR A 211 6.53 -31.43 -4.70
C TYR A 211 5.06 -31.86 -4.55
N GLY A 212 4.14 -30.89 -4.37
CA GLY A 212 2.72 -31.18 -4.31
C GLY A 212 1.93 -30.31 -3.33
N PRO A 213 0.64 -30.64 -3.08
CA PRO A 213 -0.27 -29.75 -2.31
C PRO A 213 0.19 -29.48 -0.89
N ARG A 214 0.87 -30.43 -0.23
CA ARG A 214 1.36 -30.26 1.16
C ARG A 214 2.41 -29.15 1.26
N TRP A 215 3.26 -29.00 0.23
CA TRP A 215 4.29 -27.95 0.15
C TRP A 215 3.73 -26.56 -0.10
N THR A 216 2.46 -26.47 -0.59
CA THR A 216 1.80 -25.19 -0.85
C THR A 216 1.21 -24.56 0.42
N VAL A 217 0.94 -25.36 1.47
CA VAL A 217 0.20 -24.91 2.66
C VAL A 217 0.93 -23.83 3.44
N LEU A 218 2.19 -24.08 3.87
CA LEU A 218 2.95 -23.10 4.65
C LEU A 218 3.20 -21.79 3.88
N PRO A 219 3.67 -21.83 2.61
CA PRO A 219 3.84 -20.62 1.82
C PRO A 219 2.53 -19.82 1.64
N ALA A 220 1.42 -20.52 1.37
CA ALA A 220 0.13 -19.87 1.22
C ALA A 220 -0.39 -19.24 2.53
N LEU A 221 -0.13 -19.88 3.68
CA LEU A 221 -0.41 -19.29 4.99
C LEU A 221 0.46 -18.07 5.25
N ALA A 222 1.74 -18.12 4.89
CA ALA A 222 2.68 -17.02 5.08
C ALA A 222 2.26 -15.75 4.34
N LEU A 223 1.76 -15.88 3.10
CA LEU A 223 1.24 -14.78 2.29
C LEU A 223 -0.19 -14.41 2.70
N GLY A 224 -1.06 -15.41 2.87
CA GLY A 224 -2.50 -15.21 2.99
C GLY A 224 -2.94 -14.70 4.35
N LEU A 225 -2.29 -15.10 5.46
CA LEU A 225 -2.69 -14.68 6.81
C LEU A 225 -2.52 -13.16 7.02
N PRO A 226 -1.33 -12.55 6.76
CA PRO A 226 -1.16 -11.11 6.91
C PRO A 226 -2.07 -10.32 5.96
N ALA A 227 -2.09 -10.71 4.68
CA ALA A 227 -2.91 -10.05 3.66
C ALA A 227 -4.41 -10.10 4.01
N GLY A 228 -4.90 -11.26 4.43
CA GLY A 228 -6.29 -11.43 4.86
C GLY A 228 -6.63 -10.67 6.13
N ALA A 229 -5.70 -10.59 7.08
CA ALA A 229 -5.89 -9.78 8.29
C ALA A 229 -6.03 -8.29 7.97
N VAL A 230 -5.20 -7.75 7.06
CA VAL A 230 -5.29 -6.35 6.62
C VAL A 230 -6.62 -6.09 5.89
N LEU A 231 -6.96 -6.92 4.89
CA LEU A 231 -8.23 -6.79 4.16
C LEU A 231 -9.45 -6.91 5.05
N GLY A 232 -9.44 -7.89 5.96
CA GLY A 232 -10.51 -8.10 6.94
C GLY A 232 -10.70 -6.91 7.87
N ARG A 233 -9.62 -6.29 8.33
CA ARG A 233 -9.67 -5.08 9.16
C ARG A 233 -10.22 -3.88 8.40
N LEU A 234 -9.72 -3.62 7.19
CA LEU A 234 -10.25 -2.53 6.35
C LEU A 234 -11.75 -2.68 6.12
N LEU A 235 -12.22 -3.90 5.85
CA LEU A 235 -13.65 -4.18 5.68
C LEU A 235 -14.40 -4.01 7.01
N ALA A 236 -13.88 -4.56 8.11
CA ALA A 236 -14.49 -4.48 9.43
C ALA A 236 -14.61 -3.05 9.95
N ASP A 237 -13.69 -2.15 9.58
CA ASP A 237 -13.73 -0.72 9.92
C ASP A 237 -14.86 0.02 9.19
N LEU A 238 -15.25 -0.40 7.99
CA LEU A 238 -16.33 0.20 7.20
C LEU A 238 -17.73 -0.35 7.55
N LEU A 239 -17.82 -1.59 8.01
CA LEU A 239 -19.10 -2.27 8.28
C LEU A 239 -20.00 -1.53 9.28
N PRO A 240 -19.52 -0.94 10.40
CA PRO A 240 -20.37 -0.19 11.32
C PRO A 240 -21.09 0.98 10.63
N GLY A 241 -20.41 1.69 9.72
CA GLY A 241 -21.01 2.76 8.92
C GLY A 241 -22.14 2.23 8.02
N ALA A 242 -21.91 1.10 7.35
CA ALA A 242 -22.92 0.48 6.50
C ALA A 242 -24.16 0.01 7.29
N PHE A 243 -23.97 -0.54 8.49
CA PHE A 243 -25.09 -0.92 9.36
C PHE A 243 -25.83 0.27 10.00
N ALA A 244 -25.21 1.45 10.07
CA ALA A 244 -25.82 2.66 10.58
C ALA A 244 -26.74 3.35 9.55
N GLU A 245 -26.63 3.00 8.25
CA GLU A 245 -27.46 3.56 7.19
C GLU A 245 -28.96 3.18 7.36
N PRO A 246 -29.91 4.03 6.91
CA PRO A 246 -31.36 3.80 7.06
C PRO A 246 -31.86 2.46 6.49
N TRP A 247 -31.27 2.00 5.36
CA TRP A 247 -31.64 0.74 4.73
C TRP A 247 -31.50 -0.47 5.68
N ALA A 248 -30.47 -0.48 6.52
CA ALA A 248 -30.21 -1.60 7.43
C ALA A 248 -31.34 -1.73 8.47
N ARG A 249 -31.85 -0.61 8.97
CA ARG A 249 -33.00 -0.55 9.90
C ARG A 249 -34.31 -0.97 9.21
N ALA A 250 -34.54 -0.47 7.97
CA ALA A 250 -35.73 -0.81 7.20
C ALA A 250 -35.80 -2.32 6.87
N VAL A 251 -34.67 -2.92 6.48
CA VAL A 251 -34.60 -4.36 6.17
C VAL A 251 -34.74 -5.22 7.44
N ALA A 252 -34.16 -4.78 8.57
CA ALA A 252 -34.33 -5.44 9.87
C ALA A 252 -35.78 -5.42 10.35
N ALA A 253 -36.49 -4.29 10.17
CA ALA A 253 -37.92 -4.17 10.50
C ALA A 253 -38.80 -5.13 9.68
N ARG A 254 -38.39 -5.43 8.43
CA ARG A 254 -39.06 -6.43 7.57
C ARG A 254 -38.68 -7.88 7.89
N ARG A 255 -37.99 -8.14 9.00
CA ARG A 255 -37.54 -9.48 9.45
C ARG A 255 -36.72 -10.26 8.41
N VAL A 256 -35.97 -9.56 7.54
CA VAL A 256 -35.08 -10.22 6.57
C VAL A 256 -33.98 -10.99 7.33
N PRO A 257 -33.65 -12.22 6.89
CA PRO A 257 -32.63 -13.03 7.56
C PRO A 257 -31.29 -12.28 7.67
N GLY A 258 -30.65 -12.33 8.84
CA GLY A 258 -29.40 -11.61 9.12
C GLY A 258 -28.27 -11.91 8.14
N ARG A 259 -28.23 -13.12 7.53
CA ARG A 259 -27.27 -13.47 6.46
C ARG A 259 -27.44 -12.58 5.23
N ARG A 260 -28.67 -12.23 4.83
CA ARG A 260 -28.92 -11.31 3.71
C ARG A 260 -28.49 -9.89 4.07
N ILE A 261 -28.81 -9.43 5.28
CA ILE A 261 -28.37 -8.11 5.78
C ILE A 261 -26.85 -8.02 5.78
N ALA A 262 -26.15 -9.04 6.29
CA ALA A 262 -24.68 -9.11 6.29
C ALA A 262 -24.10 -9.05 4.86
N ARG A 263 -24.68 -9.82 3.91
CA ARG A 263 -24.24 -9.80 2.52
C ARG A 263 -24.42 -8.43 1.89
N HIS A 264 -25.55 -7.76 2.11
CA HIS A 264 -25.75 -6.39 1.63
C HIS A 264 -24.76 -5.40 2.24
N ALA A 265 -24.46 -5.49 3.54
CA ALA A 265 -23.47 -4.64 4.19
C ALA A 265 -22.07 -4.81 3.57
N VAL A 266 -21.65 -6.06 3.31
CA VAL A 266 -20.37 -6.34 2.61
C VAL A 266 -20.37 -5.71 1.22
N HIS A 267 -21.43 -5.95 0.41
CA HIS A 267 -21.54 -5.35 -0.93
C HIS A 267 -21.48 -3.82 -0.90
N ARG A 268 -22.06 -3.19 0.13
CA ARG A 268 -22.05 -1.73 0.31
C ARG A 268 -20.64 -1.20 0.63
N CYS A 269 -19.80 -2.00 1.33
CA CYS A 269 -18.44 -1.64 1.69
C CYS A 269 -17.42 -1.89 0.56
N LEU A 270 -17.65 -2.91 -0.30
CA LEU A 270 -16.71 -3.33 -1.35
C LEU A 270 -16.21 -2.18 -2.23
N PRO A 271 -17.05 -1.26 -2.76
CA PRO A 271 -16.57 -0.16 -3.60
C PRO A 271 -15.50 0.72 -2.96
N ALA A 272 -15.57 0.91 -1.64
CA ALA A 272 -14.57 1.69 -0.90
C ALA A 272 -13.22 0.95 -0.74
N LEU A 273 -13.22 -0.39 -0.86
CA LEU A 273 -12.01 -1.22 -0.75
C LEU A 273 -11.32 -1.46 -2.09
N LEU A 274 -12.02 -1.31 -3.20
CA LEU A 274 -11.53 -1.65 -4.53
C LEU A 274 -10.20 -0.98 -4.91
N PRO A 275 -9.96 0.30 -4.61
CA PRO A 275 -8.67 0.93 -4.86
C PRO A 275 -7.52 0.23 -4.11
N ASN A 276 -7.80 -0.27 -2.90
CA ASN A 276 -6.82 -0.95 -2.08
C ASN A 276 -6.55 -2.38 -2.56
N LEU A 277 -7.53 -3.07 -3.15
CA LEU A 277 -7.35 -4.43 -3.67
C LEU A 277 -6.30 -4.50 -4.79
N GLY A 278 -6.24 -3.49 -5.67
CA GLY A 278 -5.19 -3.39 -6.69
C GLY A 278 -3.79 -3.25 -6.08
N LEU A 279 -3.64 -2.41 -5.06
CA LEU A 279 -2.38 -2.26 -4.33
C LEU A 279 -2.00 -3.54 -3.58
N PHE A 280 -2.98 -4.25 -3.03
CA PHE A 280 -2.73 -5.55 -2.38
C PHE A 280 -2.24 -6.61 -3.36
N ALA A 281 -2.84 -6.68 -4.55
CA ALA A 281 -2.40 -7.62 -5.57
C ALA A 281 -0.95 -7.37 -5.99
N VAL A 282 -0.56 -6.09 -6.15
CA VAL A 282 0.83 -5.69 -6.40
C VAL A 282 1.73 -6.01 -5.20
N GLY A 283 1.25 -5.78 -3.97
CA GLY A 283 1.99 -6.13 -2.74
C GLY A 283 2.27 -7.63 -2.62
N LEU A 284 1.28 -8.47 -2.94
CA LEU A 284 1.43 -9.93 -2.92
C LEU A 284 2.50 -10.42 -3.91
N THR A 285 2.63 -9.80 -5.09
CA THR A 285 3.71 -10.17 -6.03
C THR A 285 5.10 -9.86 -5.46
N GLY A 286 5.24 -8.77 -4.71
CA GLY A 286 6.49 -8.43 -4.03
C GLY A 286 6.80 -9.35 -2.84
N GLY A 287 5.80 -9.63 -2.00
CA GLY A 287 5.93 -10.54 -0.85
C GLY A 287 6.17 -11.99 -1.26
N ALA A 288 5.64 -12.41 -2.41
CA ALA A 288 5.86 -13.75 -2.94
C ALA A 288 7.34 -14.05 -3.18
N VAL A 289 8.15 -13.08 -3.61
CA VAL A 289 9.59 -13.27 -3.85
C VAL A 289 10.30 -13.81 -2.61
N ALA A 290 10.05 -13.21 -1.44
CA ALA A 290 10.67 -13.64 -0.19
C ALA A 290 10.14 -15.01 0.27
N VAL A 291 8.86 -15.27 0.11
CA VAL A 291 8.24 -16.55 0.47
C VAL A 291 8.74 -17.67 -0.45
N GLU A 292 8.83 -17.44 -1.75
CA GLU A 292 9.39 -18.39 -2.72
C GLU A 292 10.85 -18.71 -2.39
N GLN A 293 11.63 -17.71 -1.96
CA GLN A 293 13.02 -17.88 -1.54
C GLN A 293 13.14 -18.71 -0.27
N ILE A 294 12.30 -18.46 0.76
CA ILE A 294 12.35 -19.17 2.05
C ILE A 294 11.97 -20.63 1.89
N PHE A 295 10.91 -20.92 1.11
CA PHE A 295 10.38 -22.28 0.94
C PHE A 295 10.98 -23.03 -0.25
N ASP A 296 11.98 -22.48 -0.91
CA ASP A 296 12.65 -23.07 -2.08
C ASP A 296 11.69 -23.39 -3.24
N ILE A 297 10.74 -22.49 -3.50
CA ILE A 297 9.75 -22.65 -4.57
C ILE A 297 10.34 -22.17 -5.90
N PRO A 298 10.24 -22.94 -7.00
CA PRO A 298 10.73 -22.52 -8.32
C PRO A 298 9.75 -21.51 -8.97
N GLY A 299 9.46 -20.42 -8.25
CA GLY A 299 8.55 -19.38 -8.67
C GLY A 299 9.25 -18.24 -9.40
N LEU A 300 8.42 -17.36 -10.01
CA LEU A 300 8.87 -16.23 -10.83
C LEU A 300 9.69 -15.21 -10.01
N GLY A 301 9.28 -14.96 -8.77
CA GLY A 301 9.97 -14.03 -7.88
C GLY A 301 11.37 -14.51 -7.52
N ARG A 302 11.50 -15.77 -7.11
CA ARG A 302 12.80 -16.40 -6.79
C ARG A 302 13.69 -16.47 -8.03
N THR A 303 13.17 -16.90 -9.17
CA THR A 303 13.94 -16.96 -10.43
C THR A 303 14.48 -15.60 -10.81
N THR A 304 13.67 -14.55 -10.71
CA THR A 304 14.08 -13.17 -11.00
C THR A 304 15.10 -12.65 -9.98
N LEU A 305 14.94 -13.00 -8.70
CA LEU A 305 15.89 -12.64 -7.64
C LEU A 305 17.25 -13.29 -7.88
N GLN A 306 17.28 -14.59 -8.15
CA GLN A 306 18.53 -15.31 -8.43
C GLN A 306 19.22 -14.78 -9.68
N ALA A 307 18.45 -14.45 -10.73
CA ALA A 307 18.99 -13.81 -11.93
C ALA A 307 19.60 -12.42 -11.63
N ALA A 308 19.00 -11.64 -10.73
CA ALA A 308 19.55 -10.34 -10.33
C ALA A 308 20.86 -10.49 -9.54
N LEU A 309 20.90 -11.43 -8.59
CA LEU A 309 22.11 -11.70 -7.78
C LEU A 309 23.24 -12.29 -8.62
N ALA A 310 22.91 -13.13 -9.58
CA ALA A 310 23.87 -13.78 -10.48
C ALA A 310 24.17 -12.95 -11.74
N GLN A 311 23.57 -11.77 -11.90
CA GLN A 311 23.73 -10.90 -13.08
C GLN A 311 23.35 -11.57 -14.41
N ASP A 312 22.40 -12.52 -14.40
CA ASP A 312 21.81 -13.11 -15.60
C ASP A 312 20.73 -12.19 -16.15
N LEU A 313 21.15 -11.19 -16.91
CA LEU A 313 20.29 -10.08 -17.32
C LEU A 313 19.15 -10.50 -18.24
N PRO A 314 19.26 -11.45 -19.19
CA PRO A 314 18.11 -11.90 -19.99
C PRO A 314 16.98 -12.53 -19.14
N VAL A 315 17.34 -13.36 -18.15
CA VAL A 315 16.36 -13.95 -17.22
C VAL A 315 15.74 -12.87 -16.35
N LEU A 316 16.54 -11.92 -15.85
CA LEU A 316 16.07 -10.79 -15.06
C LEU A 316 15.11 -9.88 -15.84
N GLN A 317 15.44 -9.55 -17.11
CA GLN A 317 14.60 -8.75 -17.99
C GLN A 317 13.24 -9.41 -18.21
N ALA A 318 13.22 -10.68 -18.58
CA ALA A 318 11.99 -11.45 -18.81
C ALA A 318 11.16 -11.59 -17.53
N GLY A 319 11.79 -11.99 -16.42
CA GLY A 319 11.14 -12.13 -15.12
C GLY A 319 10.53 -10.81 -14.63
N THR A 320 11.29 -9.71 -14.70
CA THR A 320 10.82 -8.37 -14.33
C THR A 320 9.64 -7.93 -15.20
N LEU A 321 9.73 -8.13 -16.51
CA LEU A 321 8.64 -7.81 -17.44
C LEU A 321 7.36 -8.56 -17.08
N VAL A 322 7.45 -9.87 -16.83
CA VAL A 322 6.29 -10.71 -16.47
C VAL A 322 5.72 -10.29 -15.11
N LEU A 323 6.55 -9.95 -14.12
CA LEU A 323 6.08 -9.44 -12.82
C LEU A 323 5.35 -8.10 -12.96
N VAL A 324 5.84 -7.18 -13.79
CA VAL A 324 5.17 -5.89 -14.10
C VAL A 324 3.83 -6.15 -14.79
N LEU A 325 3.80 -7.03 -15.79
CA LEU A 325 2.57 -7.40 -16.51
C LEU A 325 1.55 -8.07 -15.57
N LEU A 326 2.00 -8.94 -14.68
CA LEU A 326 1.14 -9.59 -13.68
C LEU A 326 0.54 -8.56 -12.71
N GLY A 327 1.34 -7.62 -12.21
CA GLY A 327 0.86 -6.51 -11.36
C GLY A 327 -0.14 -5.60 -12.09
N ALA A 328 0.13 -5.28 -13.36
CA ALA A 328 -0.77 -4.50 -14.20
C ALA A 328 -2.09 -5.24 -14.47
N ALA A 329 -2.03 -6.53 -14.79
CA ALA A 329 -3.20 -7.39 -15.01
C ALA A 329 -4.06 -7.51 -13.74
N ALA A 330 -3.45 -7.72 -12.58
CA ALA A 330 -4.13 -7.76 -11.29
C ALA A 330 -4.81 -6.42 -10.96
N SER A 331 -4.13 -5.30 -11.20
CA SER A 331 -4.69 -3.95 -11.02
C SER A 331 -5.86 -3.69 -11.98
N LEU A 332 -5.75 -4.13 -13.23
CA LEU A 332 -6.82 -4.03 -14.22
C LEU A 332 -8.03 -4.90 -13.82
N ALA A 333 -7.80 -6.14 -13.41
CA ALA A 333 -8.84 -7.06 -12.93
C ALA A 333 -9.59 -6.46 -11.73
N ALA A 334 -8.86 -5.87 -10.76
CA ALA A 334 -9.47 -5.17 -9.62
C ALA A 334 -10.36 -3.99 -10.07
N ARG A 335 -9.91 -3.18 -11.04
CA ARG A 335 -10.69 -2.06 -11.61
C ARG A 335 -11.92 -2.55 -12.37
N LEU A 336 -11.80 -3.63 -13.14
CA LEU A 336 -12.93 -4.21 -13.87
C LEU A 336 -13.96 -4.82 -12.92
N ALA A 337 -13.54 -5.53 -11.88
CA ALA A 337 -14.40 -6.03 -10.82
C ALA A 337 -15.09 -4.91 -10.03
N ALA A 338 -14.47 -3.73 -9.97
CA ALA A 338 -15.04 -2.55 -9.34
C ALA A 338 -16.28 -2.01 -10.07
N ARG A 339 -16.30 -2.09 -11.42
CA ARG A 339 -17.34 -1.45 -12.25
C ARG A 339 -18.76 -1.88 -11.91
N PRO A 340 -19.09 -3.19 -11.82
CA PRO A 340 -20.44 -3.63 -11.47
C PRO A 340 -20.82 -3.31 -10.02
N LEU A 341 -19.83 -3.20 -9.13
CA LEU A 341 -20.05 -2.91 -7.72
C LEU A 341 -20.28 -1.40 -7.45
N THR A 342 -19.79 -0.54 -8.35
CA THR A 342 -20.01 0.90 -8.28
C THR A 342 -21.26 1.27 -9.07
N GLY A 343 -22.43 1.20 -8.43
CA GLY A 343 -23.71 1.58 -9.05
C GLY A 343 -23.80 3.08 -9.39
N PRO A 344 -24.82 3.51 -10.17
CA PRO A 344 -25.00 4.90 -10.56
C PRO A 344 -25.01 5.85 -9.35
N ALA A 345 -25.72 5.51 -8.30
CA ALA A 345 -25.83 6.32 -7.07
C ALA A 345 -24.49 6.64 -6.39
N LEU A 346 -23.50 5.76 -6.49
CA LEU A 346 -22.13 6.01 -5.99
C LEU A 346 -21.31 6.85 -6.97
N ARG A 347 -21.52 6.65 -8.29
CA ARG A 347 -20.84 7.45 -9.33
C ARG A 347 -21.28 8.90 -9.32
N ASP A 348 -22.57 9.13 -9.12
CA ASP A 348 -23.18 10.45 -9.13
C ASP A 348 -23.08 11.16 -7.78
N GLY A 349 -22.43 10.53 -6.77
CA GLY A 349 -22.27 11.10 -5.43
C GLY A 349 -23.56 11.15 -4.60
N ALA A 350 -24.62 10.46 -5.05
CA ALA A 350 -25.90 10.41 -4.35
C ALA A 350 -25.85 9.63 -3.01
N LEU A 351 -24.86 8.73 -2.86
CA LEU A 351 -24.60 8.04 -1.60
C LEU A 351 -23.33 8.57 -0.94
N PRO A 352 -23.36 8.88 0.36
CA PRO A 352 -22.17 9.32 1.07
C PRO A 352 -21.11 8.22 1.11
N THR A 353 -19.84 8.60 1.08
CA THR A 353 -18.72 7.68 1.28
C THR A 353 -18.73 7.19 2.73
N LEU A 354 -18.57 5.87 2.91
CA LEU A 354 -18.44 5.29 4.24
C LEU A 354 -17.08 5.74 4.85
N HIS A 355 -17.15 6.27 6.05
CA HIS A 355 -15.96 6.64 6.82
C HIS A 355 -15.82 5.67 8.00
N PRO A 356 -14.63 5.14 8.27
CA PRO A 356 -14.42 4.32 9.46
C PRO A 356 -14.66 5.16 10.72
N PRO A 357 -15.34 4.61 11.74
CA PRO A 357 -15.50 5.29 13.02
C PRO A 357 -14.11 5.50 13.63
N ARG A 358 -13.88 6.69 14.18
CA ARG A 358 -12.61 7.02 14.85
C ARG A 358 -12.50 6.19 16.14
N PRO A 359 -11.52 5.27 16.25
CA PRO A 359 -11.32 4.54 17.49
C PRO A 359 -10.81 5.50 18.58
N PRO A 360 -11.19 5.31 19.85
CA PRO A 360 -10.58 6.05 20.95
C PRO A 360 -9.08 5.75 20.98
N ALA A 361 -8.27 6.79 21.08
CA ALA A 361 -6.82 6.70 21.11
C ALA A 361 -6.35 5.93 22.36
N ARG A 362 -5.89 4.70 22.19
CA ARG A 362 -5.23 3.93 23.25
C ARG A 362 -3.73 4.17 23.14
N ARG A 363 -3.21 5.06 23.95
CA ARG A 363 -1.78 5.41 23.97
C ARG A 363 -0.90 4.37 24.65
N ALA A 364 -1.47 3.53 25.51
CA ALA A 364 -0.73 2.53 26.29
C ALA A 364 -0.03 1.48 25.42
N LEU A 365 -0.71 0.95 24.37
CA LEU A 365 -0.13 -0.10 23.53
C LEU A 365 1.10 0.37 22.73
N PRO A 366 1.06 1.49 21.97
CA PRO A 366 2.25 1.94 21.26
C PRO A 366 3.39 2.33 22.21
N LEU A 367 3.07 2.87 23.39
CA LEU A 367 4.10 3.15 24.41
C LEU A 367 4.73 1.86 24.93
N LEU A 368 3.95 0.81 25.18
CA LEU A 368 4.46 -0.49 25.61
C LEU A 368 5.39 -1.11 24.54
N HIS A 369 4.94 -1.16 23.27
CA HIS A 369 5.77 -1.70 22.19
C HIS A 369 7.04 -0.89 21.98
N GLY A 370 6.96 0.45 22.06
CA GLY A 370 8.12 1.33 21.98
C GLY A 370 9.08 1.15 23.16
N ALA A 371 8.57 1.02 24.36
CA ALA A 371 9.38 0.77 25.56
C ALA A 371 10.10 -0.59 25.51
N LEU A 372 9.42 -1.64 25.06
CA LEU A 372 10.03 -2.96 24.87
C LEU A 372 11.13 -2.92 23.80
N LEU A 373 10.90 -2.26 22.67
CA LEU A 373 11.91 -2.11 21.63
C LEU A 373 13.11 -1.30 22.14
N LEU A 374 12.86 -0.22 22.85
CA LEU A 374 13.90 0.59 23.46
C LEU A 374 14.70 -0.22 24.50
N ALA A 375 14.04 -1.02 25.32
CA ALA A 375 14.71 -1.88 26.31
C ALA A 375 15.66 -2.89 25.64
N VAL A 376 15.23 -3.53 24.53
CA VAL A 376 16.08 -4.45 23.74
C VAL A 376 17.30 -3.70 23.19
N VAL A 377 17.09 -2.51 22.62
CA VAL A 377 18.19 -1.69 22.08
C VAL A 377 19.17 -1.29 23.19
N LEU A 378 18.68 -0.72 24.29
CA LEU A 378 19.55 -0.29 25.41
C LEU A 378 20.31 -1.44 26.07
N ALA A 379 19.71 -2.63 26.16
CA ALA A 379 20.37 -3.81 26.72
C ALA A 379 21.47 -4.38 25.79
N GLY A 380 21.33 -4.23 24.47
CA GLY A 380 22.29 -4.78 23.53
C GLY A 380 23.39 -3.80 23.10
N LEU A 381 23.16 -2.47 23.14
CA LEU A 381 24.14 -1.47 22.69
C LEU A 381 25.51 -1.53 23.40
N PRO A 382 25.59 -1.80 24.73
CA PRO A 382 26.90 -1.88 25.39
C PRO A 382 27.73 -3.10 24.98
N ARG A 383 27.15 -4.05 24.23
CA ARG A 383 27.77 -5.31 23.81
C ARG A 383 28.36 -5.17 22.40
N ASP A 384 29.49 -5.82 22.13
CA ASP A 384 30.10 -5.81 20.81
C ASP A 384 29.33 -6.77 19.85
N PRO A 385 28.77 -6.28 18.72
CA PRO A 385 28.06 -7.10 17.75
C PRO A 385 28.96 -7.95 16.87
N LEU A 386 30.28 -7.70 16.87
CA LEU A 386 31.27 -8.37 16.03
C LEU A 386 32.18 -9.31 16.81
N ALA A 387 32.13 -9.29 18.15
CA ALA A 387 32.93 -10.19 18.99
C ALA A 387 32.67 -11.66 18.63
N LEU A 388 33.71 -12.38 18.23
CA LEU A 388 33.66 -13.77 17.82
C LEU A 388 34.03 -14.65 19.02
N ASP A 389 33.17 -15.61 19.37
CA ASP A 389 33.47 -16.69 20.32
C ASP A 389 33.12 -18.05 19.73
N THR A 390 34.10 -18.65 19.10
CA THR A 390 33.93 -19.96 18.44
C THR A 390 33.54 -21.08 19.41
N THR A 391 33.76 -20.89 20.73
CA THR A 391 33.37 -21.86 21.77
C THR A 391 31.89 -21.74 22.14
N ALA A 392 31.28 -20.57 21.87
CA ALA A 392 29.87 -20.28 22.13
C ALA A 392 28.97 -20.37 20.89
N ARG A 393 29.37 -21.11 19.84
CA ARG A 393 28.58 -21.24 18.60
C ARG A 393 27.23 -21.88 18.86
N LEU A 394 26.15 -21.23 18.29
CA LEU A 394 24.77 -21.69 18.40
C LEU A 394 24.34 -22.00 19.85
N ARG A 395 24.82 -21.23 20.82
CA ARG A 395 24.49 -21.42 22.24
C ARG A 395 23.07 -20.88 22.51
N ALA A 396 22.31 -21.67 23.26
CA ALA A 396 20.95 -21.30 23.65
C ALA A 396 20.93 -20.04 24.54
N PRO A 397 19.79 -19.32 24.59
CA PRO A 397 19.62 -18.18 25.47
C PRO A 397 20.06 -18.46 26.92
N SER A 398 20.85 -17.53 27.47
CA SER A 398 21.44 -17.64 28.81
C SER A 398 21.59 -16.22 29.40
N PRO A 399 21.84 -16.09 30.73
CA PRO A 399 22.03 -14.76 31.32
C PRO A 399 23.18 -13.96 30.70
N GLY A 400 24.23 -14.60 30.20
CA GLY A 400 25.33 -13.99 29.47
C GLY A 400 24.96 -13.59 28.04
N HIS A 401 24.10 -14.37 27.40
CA HIS A 401 23.62 -14.19 26.03
C HIS A 401 22.08 -14.29 25.99
N PRO A 402 21.32 -13.23 26.33
CA PRO A 402 19.86 -13.31 26.52
C PRO A 402 19.09 -13.80 25.28
N PHE A 403 19.58 -13.53 24.07
CA PHE A 403 19.00 -14.03 22.81
C PHE A 403 19.79 -15.24 22.24
N GLY A 404 20.79 -15.76 22.99
CA GLY A 404 21.70 -16.76 22.50
C GLY A 404 22.76 -16.20 21.54
N THR A 405 23.45 -17.10 20.83
CA THR A 405 24.51 -16.75 19.88
C THR A 405 24.22 -17.32 18.49
N ASP A 406 24.87 -16.74 17.48
CA ASP A 406 24.78 -17.17 16.09
C ASP A 406 25.81 -18.29 15.75
N ALA A 407 25.87 -18.66 14.46
CA ALA A 407 26.78 -19.71 13.96
C ALA A 407 28.28 -19.39 14.13
N LEU A 408 28.63 -18.12 14.35
CA LEU A 408 30.01 -17.67 14.62
C LEU A 408 30.26 -17.40 16.11
N GLY A 409 29.24 -17.61 16.97
CA GLY A 409 29.32 -17.33 18.40
C GLY A 409 29.11 -15.86 18.78
N ARG A 410 28.66 -15.01 17.84
CA ARG A 410 28.39 -13.61 18.10
C ARG A 410 27.09 -13.46 18.90
N ASP A 411 27.05 -12.49 19.83
CA ASP A 411 25.86 -12.21 20.65
C ASP A 411 24.70 -11.65 19.80
N LEU A 412 23.57 -12.38 19.75
CA LEU A 412 22.41 -11.99 18.97
C LEU A 412 21.73 -10.75 19.51
N LEU A 413 21.73 -10.49 20.83
CA LEU A 413 21.16 -9.28 21.40
C LEU A 413 21.97 -8.04 20.98
N ALA A 414 23.29 -8.12 21.00
CA ALA A 414 24.17 -7.06 20.50
C ALA A 414 23.91 -6.76 19.03
N ARG A 415 23.86 -7.79 18.19
CA ARG A 415 23.61 -7.65 16.75
C ARG A 415 22.22 -7.05 16.46
N VAL A 416 21.19 -7.50 17.16
CA VAL A 416 19.84 -6.96 17.02
C VAL A 416 19.77 -5.49 17.44
N ALA A 417 20.43 -5.11 18.53
CA ALA A 417 20.42 -3.71 19.01
C ALA A 417 21.14 -2.75 18.05
N HIS A 418 22.35 -3.11 17.59
CA HIS A 418 23.09 -2.30 16.62
C HIS A 418 22.38 -2.25 15.24
N GLY A 419 21.79 -3.37 14.83
CA GLY A 419 20.96 -3.45 13.62
C GLY A 419 19.73 -2.56 13.71
N ALA A 420 19.13 -2.40 14.91
CA ALA A 420 18.02 -1.49 15.15
C ALA A 420 18.39 -0.04 14.83
N LEU A 421 19.53 0.44 15.36
CA LEU A 421 20.00 1.79 15.10
C LEU A 421 20.24 2.02 13.62
N HIS A 422 20.98 1.14 12.96
CA HIS A 422 21.26 1.24 11.53
C HIS A 422 19.96 1.29 10.71
N THR A 423 19.06 0.33 10.92
CA THR A 423 17.81 0.22 10.17
C THR A 423 16.87 1.40 10.42
N VAL A 424 16.73 1.85 11.68
CA VAL A 424 15.83 2.98 12.02
C VAL A 424 16.38 4.30 11.50
N LEU A 425 17.68 4.58 11.63
CA LEU A 425 18.30 5.78 11.11
C LEU A 425 18.21 5.84 9.58
N LEU A 426 18.47 4.75 8.90
CA LEU A 426 18.35 4.66 7.45
C LEU A 426 16.89 4.86 7.00
N ALA A 427 15.94 4.21 7.69
CA ALA A 427 14.51 4.38 7.43
C ALA A 427 14.03 5.83 7.65
N LEU A 428 14.58 6.52 8.67
CA LEU A 428 14.29 7.94 8.93
C LEU A 428 14.82 8.83 7.79
N ALA A 429 16.06 8.61 7.35
CA ALA A 429 16.66 9.35 6.24
C ALA A 429 15.87 9.16 4.93
N ILE A 430 15.49 7.91 4.60
CA ILE A 430 14.66 7.59 3.44
C ILE A 430 13.28 8.24 3.56
N SER A 431 12.64 8.16 4.73
CA SER A 431 11.32 8.76 4.95
C SER A 431 11.35 10.28 4.81
N ALA A 432 12.43 10.93 5.24
CA ALA A 432 12.64 12.38 5.05
C ALA A 432 12.82 12.72 3.56
N ALA A 433 13.63 11.96 2.83
CA ALA A 433 13.81 12.13 1.39
C ALA A 433 12.50 11.92 0.62
N CYS A 434 11.75 10.86 0.96
CA CYS A 434 10.44 10.56 0.38
C CYS A 434 9.39 11.63 0.72
N LEU A 435 9.41 12.19 1.92
CA LEU A 435 8.54 13.30 2.31
C LEU A 435 8.83 14.53 1.45
N LEU A 436 10.09 14.91 1.31
CA LEU A 436 10.50 16.03 0.47
C LEU A 436 10.06 15.82 -0.99
N ALA A 437 10.42 14.69 -1.59
CA ALA A 437 10.03 14.35 -2.97
C ALA A 437 8.50 14.29 -3.12
N GLY A 438 7.80 13.67 -2.16
CA GLY A 438 6.34 13.55 -2.15
C GLY A 438 5.63 14.89 -2.06
N VAL A 439 6.13 15.83 -1.26
CA VAL A 439 5.59 17.18 -1.20
C VAL A 439 5.87 17.92 -2.50
N LEU A 440 7.11 17.95 -2.98
CA LEU A 440 7.49 18.68 -4.21
C LEU A 440 6.71 18.20 -5.43
N LEU A 441 6.67 16.89 -5.65
CA LEU A 441 5.96 16.29 -6.78
C LEU A 441 4.43 16.37 -6.61
N GLY A 442 3.93 16.29 -5.38
CA GLY A 442 2.51 16.44 -5.08
C GLY A 442 1.98 17.86 -5.33
N LEU A 443 2.84 18.89 -5.31
CA LEU A 443 2.49 20.26 -5.72
C LEU A 443 2.19 20.38 -7.21
N LEU A 444 2.69 19.47 -8.05
CA LEU A 444 2.59 19.45 -9.51
C LEU A 444 1.73 18.29 -10.04
N PRO A 445 0.46 18.15 -9.63
CA PRO A 445 -0.34 16.95 -9.89
C PRO A 445 -0.61 16.64 -11.37
N ARG A 446 -0.48 17.64 -12.25
CA ARG A 446 -0.67 17.46 -13.69
C ARG A 446 0.50 16.72 -14.34
N LEU A 447 1.71 16.96 -13.87
CA LEU A 447 2.93 16.32 -14.37
C LEU A 447 3.20 15.00 -13.64
N SER A 448 3.08 15.01 -12.30
CA SER A 448 3.42 13.86 -11.47
C SER A 448 2.34 12.79 -11.40
N GLY A 449 1.08 13.09 -11.75
CA GLY A 449 -0.04 12.14 -11.58
C GLY A 449 0.21 10.79 -12.25
N PRO A 450 0.45 10.70 -13.57
CA PRO A 450 0.73 9.44 -14.24
C PRO A 450 2.01 8.75 -13.76
N LEU A 451 3.06 9.52 -13.40
CA LEU A 451 4.28 8.99 -12.81
C LEU A 451 4.01 8.36 -11.44
N VAL A 452 3.24 9.04 -10.59
CA VAL A 452 2.80 8.53 -9.29
C VAL A 452 1.98 7.24 -9.45
N ASP A 453 1.05 7.21 -10.42
CA ASP A 453 0.23 6.02 -10.69
C ASP A 453 1.10 4.83 -11.12
N THR A 454 2.11 5.05 -11.97
CA THR A 454 3.03 4.01 -12.45
C THR A 454 3.96 3.53 -11.35
N VAL A 455 4.58 4.44 -10.60
CA VAL A 455 5.50 4.08 -9.51
C VAL A 455 4.77 3.34 -8.39
N ASN A 456 3.53 3.73 -8.07
CA ASN A 456 2.71 2.99 -7.09
C ASN A 456 2.36 1.56 -7.54
N ALA A 457 2.44 1.26 -8.83
CA ALA A 457 2.22 -0.09 -9.35
C ALA A 457 3.49 -0.97 -9.28
N VAL A 458 4.65 -0.40 -8.96
CA VAL A 458 5.93 -1.11 -8.86
C VAL A 458 6.18 -1.51 -7.40
N PRO A 459 6.25 -2.82 -7.07
CA PRO A 459 6.65 -3.27 -5.74
C PRO A 459 8.09 -2.83 -5.41
N PRO A 460 8.40 -2.51 -4.13
CA PRO A 460 9.77 -2.17 -3.71
C PRO A 460 10.81 -3.23 -4.07
N VAL A 461 10.43 -4.50 -4.05
CA VAL A 461 11.33 -5.62 -4.42
C VAL A 461 11.73 -5.54 -5.89
N LEU A 462 10.79 -5.23 -6.82
CA LEU A 462 11.15 -5.03 -8.23
C LEU A 462 12.11 -3.86 -8.42
N ALA A 463 11.88 -2.74 -7.73
CA ALA A 463 12.81 -1.62 -7.76
C ALA A 463 14.20 -2.04 -7.24
N ALA A 464 14.25 -2.90 -6.22
CA ALA A 464 15.50 -3.42 -5.68
C ALA A 464 16.20 -4.36 -6.66
N LEU A 465 15.48 -5.25 -7.34
CA LEU A 465 16.04 -6.13 -8.37
C LEU A 465 16.69 -5.33 -9.52
N LEU A 466 15.98 -4.29 -9.99
CA LEU A 466 16.50 -3.41 -11.04
C LEU A 466 17.71 -2.59 -10.56
N THR A 467 17.67 -2.07 -9.32
CA THR A 467 18.82 -1.36 -8.74
C THR A 467 20.02 -2.28 -8.55
N THR A 468 19.81 -3.51 -8.11
CA THR A 468 20.89 -4.51 -7.98
C THR A 468 21.48 -4.88 -9.33
N ALA A 469 20.66 -4.98 -10.38
CA ALA A 469 21.17 -5.22 -11.73
C ALA A 469 22.11 -4.11 -12.22
N VAL A 470 21.83 -2.85 -11.84
CA VAL A 470 22.60 -1.68 -12.30
C VAL A 470 23.85 -1.43 -11.43
N TRP A 471 23.71 -1.50 -10.11
CA TRP A 471 24.77 -1.11 -9.16
C TRP A 471 25.41 -2.28 -8.40
N GLY A 472 24.90 -3.50 -8.59
CA GLY A 472 25.27 -4.66 -7.78
C GLY A 472 24.54 -4.70 -6.43
N SER A 473 24.73 -5.81 -5.67
CA SER A 473 24.28 -5.90 -4.27
C SER A 473 25.19 -5.07 -3.36
N GLY A 474 24.59 -4.33 -2.43
CA GLY A 474 25.37 -3.50 -1.52
C GLY A 474 24.48 -2.71 -0.54
N PRO A 475 25.08 -2.06 0.47
CA PRO A 475 24.32 -1.39 1.54
C PRO A 475 23.45 -0.21 1.05
N ALA A 476 23.81 0.43 -0.07
CA ALA A 476 23.03 1.53 -0.64
C ALA A 476 21.85 1.06 -1.51
N THR A 477 21.90 -0.14 -2.06
CA THR A 477 20.91 -0.67 -3.02
C THR A 477 19.49 -0.69 -2.45
N PRO A 478 19.21 -1.22 -1.23
CA PRO A 478 17.88 -1.18 -0.65
C PRO A 478 17.38 0.25 -0.40
N ALA A 479 18.28 1.15 0.03
CA ALA A 479 17.93 2.54 0.30
C ALA A 479 17.49 3.25 -0.98
N LEU A 480 18.24 3.08 -2.08
CA LEU A 480 17.91 3.64 -3.40
C LEU A 480 16.59 3.06 -3.91
N ALA A 481 16.41 1.74 -3.83
CA ALA A 481 15.21 1.05 -4.29
C ALA A 481 13.95 1.51 -3.55
N VAL A 482 14.00 1.54 -2.21
CA VAL A 482 12.87 1.99 -1.40
C VAL A 482 12.58 3.48 -1.63
N THR A 483 13.62 4.32 -1.73
CA THR A 483 13.46 5.74 -2.02
C THR A 483 12.82 5.97 -3.38
N ALA A 484 13.20 5.20 -4.40
CA ALA A 484 12.65 5.30 -5.76
C ALA A 484 11.13 5.09 -5.84
N VAL A 485 10.55 4.33 -4.89
CA VAL A 485 9.11 3.97 -4.90
C VAL A 485 8.32 4.63 -3.78
N ALA A 486 8.88 4.76 -2.56
CA ALA A 486 8.13 5.13 -1.36
C ALA A 486 7.65 6.59 -1.32
N TRP A 487 8.18 7.49 -2.17
CA TRP A 487 7.69 8.87 -2.29
C TRP A 487 6.32 8.97 -2.97
N ALA A 488 5.96 8.02 -3.86
CA ALA A 488 4.78 8.13 -4.72
C ALA A 488 3.45 8.15 -3.93
N PRO A 489 3.22 7.33 -2.89
CA PRO A 489 2.04 7.44 -2.05
C PRO A 489 1.95 8.78 -1.30
N LEU A 490 3.09 9.37 -0.90
CA LEU A 490 3.14 10.68 -0.25
C LEU A 490 2.76 11.80 -1.24
N ALA A 491 3.22 11.72 -2.49
CA ALA A 491 2.85 12.64 -3.55
C ALA A 491 1.35 12.55 -3.88
N ALA A 492 0.80 11.33 -3.96
CA ALA A 492 -0.64 11.11 -4.15
C ALA A 492 -1.45 11.74 -3.02
N HIS A 493 -1.04 11.53 -1.76
CA HIS A 493 -1.70 12.09 -0.57
C HIS A 493 -1.61 13.62 -0.56
N THR A 494 -0.43 14.19 -0.82
CA THR A 494 -0.21 15.64 -0.91
C THR A 494 -1.11 16.26 -1.98
N SER A 495 -1.17 15.69 -3.17
CA SER A 495 -2.00 16.20 -4.26
C SER A 495 -3.50 16.11 -3.97
N ALA A 496 -3.94 15.06 -3.25
CA ALA A 496 -5.34 14.91 -2.83
C ALA A 496 -5.74 15.98 -1.81
N LEU A 497 -4.92 16.19 -0.77
CA LEU A 497 -5.14 17.24 0.23
C LEU A 497 -5.13 18.63 -0.39
N LEU A 498 -4.19 18.91 -1.30
CA LEU A 498 -4.13 20.20 -2.00
C LEU A 498 -5.39 20.47 -2.84
N ARG A 499 -5.94 19.44 -3.50
CA ARG A 499 -7.21 19.59 -4.24
C ARG A 499 -8.35 19.90 -3.29
N GLN A 500 -8.43 19.21 -2.16
CA GLN A 500 -9.44 19.44 -1.12
C GLN A 500 -9.35 20.87 -0.56
N GLU A 501 -8.15 21.31 -0.16
CA GLU A 501 -7.92 22.65 0.39
C GLU A 501 -8.19 23.75 -0.66
N ARG A 502 -7.82 23.55 -1.92
CA ARG A 502 -8.12 24.50 -2.99
C ARG A 502 -9.61 24.70 -3.23
N ALA A 503 -10.44 23.72 -2.93
CA ALA A 503 -11.91 23.79 -3.02
C ALA A 503 -12.56 24.39 -1.75
N ALA A 504 -11.80 24.61 -0.67
CA ALA A 504 -12.32 25.11 0.58
C ALA A 504 -12.73 26.59 0.49
N GLN A 505 -13.88 26.92 1.11
CA GLN A 505 -14.48 28.26 1.06
C GLN A 505 -13.60 29.36 1.69
N HIS A 506 -12.78 29.04 2.70
CA HIS A 506 -11.90 30.01 3.37
C HIS A 506 -10.88 30.66 2.42
N LEU A 507 -10.59 30.05 1.26
CA LEU A 507 -9.72 30.64 0.24
C LEU A 507 -10.44 31.64 -0.68
N ALA A 508 -11.76 31.76 -0.60
CA ALA A 508 -12.52 32.70 -1.43
C ALA A 508 -12.19 34.17 -1.06
N ALA A 509 -12.10 34.47 0.25
CA ALA A 509 -11.79 35.81 0.71
C ALA A 509 -10.39 36.31 0.28
N PRO A 510 -9.27 35.59 0.54
CA PRO A 510 -7.96 36.05 0.07
C PRO A 510 -7.89 36.12 -1.47
N ARG A 511 -8.58 35.26 -2.22
CA ARG A 511 -8.66 35.38 -3.69
C ARG A 511 -9.41 36.63 -4.14
N GLY A 512 -10.52 36.95 -3.48
CA GLY A 512 -11.29 38.18 -3.76
C GLY A 512 -10.49 39.44 -3.47
N LEU A 513 -9.57 39.41 -2.48
CA LEU A 513 -8.64 40.49 -2.14
C LEU A 513 -7.40 40.54 -3.06
N GLY A 514 -7.32 39.73 -4.12
CA GLY A 514 -6.22 39.76 -5.10
C GLY A 514 -4.98 38.99 -4.70
N ALA A 515 -5.05 38.10 -3.71
CA ALA A 515 -3.90 37.30 -3.31
C ALA A 515 -3.36 36.45 -4.47
N ASN A 516 -2.07 36.57 -4.76
CA ASN A 516 -1.40 35.81 -5.82
C ASN A 516 -1.22 34.32 -5.46
N ARG A 517 -0.95 33.49 -6.46
CA ARG A 517 -0.79 32.02 -6.30
C ARG A 517 0.29 31.65 -5.29
N ARG A 518 1.41 32.42 -5.24
CA ARG A 518 2.52 32.16 -4.33
C ARG A 518 2.13 32.46 -2.88
N HIS A 519 1.38 33.54 -2.65
CA HIS A 519 0.86 33.89 -1.33
C HIS A 519 -0.12 32.83 -0.82
N LEU A 520 -1.09 32.41 -1.66
CA LEU A 520 -2.04 31.36 -1.33
C LEU A 520 -1.34 30.04 -1.00
N LEU A 521 -0.31 29.66 -1.79
CA LEU A 521 0.45 28.43 -1.56
C LEU A 521 1.18 28.48 -0.22
N ARG A 522 1.96 29.54 0.05
CA ARG A 522 2.84 29.61 1.23
C ARG A 522 2.09 29.91 2.52
N ARG A 523 1.06 30.76 2.48
CA ARG A 523 0.37 31.26 3.68
C ARG A 523 -0.85 30.42 4.06
N HIS A 524 -1.49 29.75 3.10
CA HIS A 524 -2.74 29.02 3.34
C HIS A 524 -2.64 27.53 3.03
N LEU A 525 -2.16 27.14 1.84
CA LEU A 525 -2.19 25.75 1.41
C LEU A 525 -1.11 24.88 2.09
N LEU A 526 0.15 25.31 2.06
CA LEU A 526 1.25 24.54 2.67
C LEU A 526 1.08 24.35 4.18
N PRO A 527 0.75 25.39 4.98
CA PRO A 527 0.53 25.22 6.42
C PRO A 527 -0.64 24.29 6.75
N ALA A 528 -1.68 24.24 5.91
CA ALA A 528 -2.83 23.33 6.09
C ALA A 528 -2.49 21.88 5.73
N VAL A 529 -1.70 21.66 4.68
CA VAL A 529 -1.44 20.33 4.12
C VAL A 529 -0.22 19.65 4.77
N LEU A 530 0.87 20.41 5.01
CA LEU A 530 2.15 19.85 5.45
C LEU A 530 2.08 19.05 6.76
N PRO A 531 1.38 19.49 7.82
CA PRO A 531 1.28 18.70 9.05
C PRO A 531 0.63 17.32 8.83
N SER A 532 -0.38 17.26 7.95
CA SER A 532 -1.06 16.01 7.63
C SER A 532 -0.17 15.06 6.83
N VAL A 533 0.59 15.58 5.86
CA VAL A 533 1.52 14.79 5.04
C VAL A 533 2.71 14.30 5.88
N THR A 534 3.30 15.16 6.71
CA THR A 534 4.40 14.78 7.63
C THR A 534 3.96 13.68 8.59
N ARG A 535 2.76 13.82 9.17
CA ARG A 535 2.19 12.76 10.00
C ARG A 535 2.02 11.46 9.23
N HIS A 536 1.54 11.51 7.98
CA HIS A 536 1.40 10.32 7.14
C HIS A 536 2.77 9.67 6.87
N ALA A 537 3.82 10.47 6.62
CA ALA A 537 5.18 9.97 6.45
C ALA A 537 5.71 9.28 7.71
N LEU A 538 5.52 9.88 8.90
CA LEU A 538 5.92 9.28 10.18
C LEU A 538 5.22 7.95 10.45
N LEU A 539 3.93 7.84 10.12
CA LEU A 539 3.18 6.58 10.26
C LEU A 539 3.67 5.48 9.32
N ARG A 540 4.36 5.83 8.22
CA ARG A 540 4.95 4.88 7.28
C ARG A 540 6.38 4.46 7.62
N LEU A 541 7.04 5.17 8.54
CA LEU A 541 8.45 4.91 8.93
C LEU A 541 8.71 3.41 9.26
N PRO A 542 7.91 2.75 10.11
CA PRO A 542 8.16 1.34 10.40
C PRO A 542 7.98 0.43 9.18
N GLY A 543 7.06 0.78 8.27
CA GLY A 543 6.90 0.06 7.01
C GLY A 543 8.12 0.18 6.09
N VAL A 544 8.79 1.35 6.08
CA VAL A 544 10.06 1.54 5.37
C VAL A 544 11.16 0.67 5.99
N ALA A 545 11.26 0.63 7.32
CA ALA A 545 12.24 -0.21 8.02
C ALA A 545 12.02 -1.71 7.74
N LEU A 546 10.76 -2.16 7.73
CA LEU A 546 10.41 -3.54 7.37
C LEU A 546 10.69 -3.87 5.91
N ALA A 547 10.50 -2.91 5.00
CA ALA A 547 10.88 -3.08 3.59
C ALA A 547 12.39 -3.20 3.42
N LEU A 548 13.19 -2.40 4.14
CA LEU A 548 14.65 -2.52 4.15
C LEU A 548 15.09 -3.90 4.67
N ALA A 549 14.50 -4.37 5.78
CA ALA A 549 14.79 -5.68 6.33
C ALA A 549 14.39 -6.81 5.36
N ALA A 550 13.28 -6.69 4.63
CA ALA A 550 12.90 -7.66 3.61
C ALA A 550 13.92 -7.73 2.47
N LEU A 551 14.43 -6.58 2.02
CA LEU A 551 15.45 -6.53 0.96
C LEU A 551 16.82 -7.05 1.46
N GLY A 552 17.20 -6.74 2.70
CA GLY A 552 18.38 -7.31 3.36
C GLY A 552 18.29 -8.83 3.48
N PHE A 553 17.13 -9.35 3.87
CA PHE A 553 16.85 -10.79 3.90
C PHE A 553 17.04 -11.47 2.53
N LEU A 554 16.66 -10.79 1.46
CA LEU A 554 16.82 -11.28 0.08
C LEU A 554 18.27 -11.20 -0.44
N GLY A 555 19.23 -10.72 0.36
CA GLY A 555 20.63 -10.58 -0.03
C GLY A 555 20.91 -9.38 -0.96
N LEU A 556 19.94 -8.49 -1.15
CA LEU A 556 20.07 -7.30 -2.00
C LEU A 556 20.75 -6.13 -1.26
N GLY A 557 20.95 -6.27 0.07
CA GLY A 557 21.43 -5.23 0.97
C GLY A 557 22.86 -5.36 1.43
N ALA A 558 23.08 -5.00 2.69
CA ALA A 558 24.35 -5.10 3.36
C ALA A 558 24.86 -6.55 3.36
N GLN A 559 26.18 -6.69 3.28
CA GLN A 559 26.84 -7.99 3.33
C GLN A 559 27.40 -8.28 4.74
N PRO A 560 27.66 -9.55 5.12
CA PRO A 560 28.33 -9.87 6.36
C PRO A 560 29.67 -9.09 6.49
N PRO A 561 30.04 -8.63 7.69
CA PRO A 561 29.48 -8.94 9.01
C PRO A 561 28.42 -7.93 9.53
N SER A 562 27.78 -7.17 8.67
CA SER A 562 26.79 -6.14 9.06
C SER A 562 25.69 -6.71 9.98
N PRO A 563 25.31 -6.01 11.07
CA PRO A 563 24.24 -6.44 11.98
C PRO A 563 22.83 -6.08 11.49
N GLU A 564 22.63 -5.84 10.18
CA GLU A 564 21.33 -5.48 9.61
C GLU A 564 20.29 -6.58 9.84
N TRP A 565 19.06 -6.23 10.23
CA TRP A 565 18.04 -7.17 10.70
C TRP A 565 17.60 -8.22 9.67
N GLY A 566 17.48 -7.82 8.41
CA GLY A 566 17.12 -8.75 7.33
C GLY A 566 18.22 -9.76 7.07
N LEU A 567 19.46 -9.29 7.01
CA LEU A 567 20.64 -10.11 6.86
C LEU A 567 20.80 -11.08 8.04
N LEU A 568 20.59 -10.60 9.29
CA LEU A 568 20.61 -11.45 10.48
C LEU A 568 19.65 -12.63 10.37
N LEU A 569 18.43 -12.37 9.89
CA LEU A 569 17.44 -13.42 9.70
C LEU A 569 17.87 -14.41 8.62
N ALA A 570 18.41 -13.90 7.49
CA ALA A 570 18.89 -14.74 6.39
C ALA A 570 20.10 -15.62 6.80
N GLU A 571 21.09 -15.04 7.50
CA GLU A 571 22.27 -15.77 7.99
C GLU A 571 21.90 -16.93 8.94
N ASN A 572 20.86 -16.75 9.75
CA ASN A 572 20.47 -17.73 10.76
C ASN A 572 19.41 -18.75 10.30
N GLN A 573 18.71 -18.48 9.17
CA GLN A 573 17.69 -19.39 8.63
C GLN A 573 18.18 -20.83 8.40
N PRO A 574 19.40 -21.09 7.89
CA PRO A 574 19.91 -22.45 7.71
C PRO A 574 20.11 -23.22 9.02
N TYR A 575 20.22 -22.50 10.15
CA TYR A 575 20.45 -23.10 11.47
C TYR A 575 19.16 -23.27 12.29
N ALA A 576 17.99 -23.07 11.70
CA ALA A 576 16.67 -23.09 12.37
C ALA A 576 16.38 -24.41 13.11
N GLU A 577 16.95 -25.54 12.66
CA GLU A 577 16.81 -26.83 13.31
C GLU A 577 17.55 -26.88 14.64
N ARG A 578 18.81 -26.44 14.66
CA ARG A 578 19.71 -26.52 15.83
C ARG A 578 19.56 -25.34 16.77
N ALA A 579 19.28 -24.16 16.23
CA ALA A 579 19.22 -22.88 16.96
C ALA A 579 18.00 -22.07 16.58
N PRO A 580 16.77 -22.52 16.90
CA PRO A 580 15.56 -21.81 16.54
C PRO A 580 15.51 -20.37 17.11
N TRP A 581 16.14 -20.14 18.27
CA TRP A 581 16.24 -18.79 18.86
C TRP A 581 16.98 -17.80 17.96
N ALA A 582 17.94 -18.25 17.17
CA ALA A 582 18.73 -17.39 16.29
C ALA A 582 17.87 -16.78 15.16
N VAL A 583 16.81 -17.48 14.75
CA VAL A 583 15.80 -16.97 13.81
C VAL A 583 14.68 -16.24 14.54
N LEU A 584 14.16 -16.81 15.63
CA LEU A 584 12.98 -16.29 16.32
C LEU A 584 13.24 -14.99 17.08
N ALA A 585 14.46 -14.77 17.63
CA ALA A 585 14.76 -13.54 18.35
C ALA A 585 14.75 -12.28 17.44
N PRO A 586 15.49 -12.21 16.31
CA PRO A 586 15.36 -11.08 15.40
C PRO A 586 13.96 -10.99 14.78
N ALA A 587 13.30 -12.11 14.52
CA ALA A 587 11.92 -12.15 14.04
C ALA A 587 10.94 -11.51 15.04
N ALA A 588 11.09 -11.77 16.33
CA ALA A 588 10.25 -11.19 17.38
C ALA A 588 10.42 -9.67 17.49
N VAL A 589 11.65 -9.16 17.32
CA VAL A 589 11.93 -7.72 17.36
C VAL A 589 11.38 -7.02 16.12
N LEU A 590 11.47 -7.63 14.94
CA LEU A 590 10.82 -7.13 13.72
C LEU A 590 9.28 -7.13 13.85
N ALA A 591 8.71 -8.18 14.43
CA ALA A 591 7.27 -8.25 14.73
C ALA A 591 6.84 -7.16 15.73
N LEU A 592 7.67 -6.87 16.74
CA LEU A 592 7.45 -5.79 17.71
C LEU A 592 7.46 -4.42 17.03
N LEU A 593 8.36 -4.18 16.08
CA LEU A 593 8.37 -2.96 15.26
C LEU A 593 7.09 -2.84 14.42
N GLY A 594 6.65 -3.92 13.79
CA GLY A 594 5.39 -3.97 13.05
C GLY A 594 4.17 -3.69 13.95
N ALA A 595 4.14 -4.27 15.16
CA ALA A 595 3.10 -4.04 16.15
C ALA A 595 3.09 -2.57 16.63
N LEU A 596 4.27 -1.95 16.83
CA LEU A 596 4.41 -0.54 17.13
C LEU A 596 3.81 0.32 16.01
N ALA A 597 4.10 -0.01 14.74
CA ALA A 597 3.57 0.70 13.58
C ALA A 597 2.03 0.73 13.57
N VAL A 598 1.41 -0.44 13.70
CA VAL A 598 -0.06 -0.59 13.65
C VAL A 598 -0.73 0.07 14.84
N THR A 599 -0.17 -0.06 16.04
CA THR A 599 -0.76 0.52 17.26
C THR A 599 -0.58 2.04 17.32
N ALA A 600 0.56 2.58 16.83
CA ALA A 600 0.79 4.01 16.70
C ALA A 600 -0.17 4.64 15.68
N ALA A 601 -0.38 3.99 14.52
CA ALA A 601 -1.33 4.46 13.51
C ALA A 601 -2.76 4.56 14.07
N GLY A 602 -3.18 3.60 14.89
CA GLY A 602 -4.49 3.59 15.55
C GLY A 602 -4.62 4.60 16.72
N GLY A 603 -3.51 4.96 17.37
CA GLY A 603 -3.48 5.84 18.55
C GLY A 603 -3.45 7.34 18.23
N ILE A 604 -3.00 7.74 17.05
CA ILE A 604 -2.90 9.14 16.62
C ILE A 604 -4.19 9.59 15.93
N GLY A 605 -5.33 9.41 16.57
CA GLY A 605 -6.58 10.05 16.17
C GLY A 605 -6.42 11.58 16.35
N THR A 606 -6.37 12.34 15.24
CA THR A 606 -6.45 13.80 15.30
C THR A 606 -7.75 14.18 15.98
N SER A 607 -7.68 14.80 17.15
CA SER A 607 -8.58 15.89 17.45
C SER A 607 -8.32 16.97 16.41
N PRO A 608 -9.25 17.33 15.53
CA PRO A 608 -9.23 18.67 15.02
C PRO A 608 -9.36 19.53 16.30
N ARG A 609 -8.36 20.31 16.63
CA ARG A 609 -8.59 21.52 17.41
C ARG A 609 -9.55 22.34 16.53
N THR A 610 -10.83 22.05 16.64
CA THR A 610 -11.82 23.08 16.42
C THR A 610 -11.40 24.17 17.39
N GLY A 611 -10.76 25.20 16.87
CA GLY A 611 -10.66 26.50 17.50
C GLY A 611 -12.06 27.08 17.59
N GLY A 612 -12.93 26.37 18.29
CA GLY A 612 -14.15 26.88 18.88
C GLY A 612 -13.73 27.45 20.20
N GLY A 613 -13.31 28.71 20.21
CA GLY A 613 -13.38 29.49 21.41
C GLY A 613 -14.75 29.20 22.01
N ARG A 614 -14.77 28.69 23.24
CA ARG A 614 -15.97 28.71 24.06
C ARG A 614 -16.33 30.18 24.26
N LEU A 615 -17.00 30.77 23.30
CA LEU A 615 -17.91 31.85 23.56
C LEU A 615 -18.95 31.27 24.53
N ARG A 616 -18.66 31.38 25.81
CA ARG A 616 -19.67 31.34 26.86
C ARG A 616 -20.60 32.53 26.57
N THR A 617 -21.54 32.34 25.68
CA THR A 617 -22.75 33.16 25.68
C THR A 617 -23.46 32.85 27.00
N ARG A 618 -23.23 33.70 28.01
CA ARG A 618 -24.15 33.92 29.10
C ARG A 618 -25.45 34.41 28.45
N PHE A 619 -26.31 33.50 28.09
CA PHE A 619 -27.72 33.82 27.96
C PHE A 619 -28.24 34.04 29.40
N SER A 620 -28.35 35.30 29.76
CA SER A 620 -29.17 35.73 30.89
C SER A 620 -30.60 35.24 30.60
N ARG A 621 -31.12 34.35 31.45
CA ARG A 621 -32.53 34.04 31.49
C ARG A 621 -33.28 35.31 31.82
N SER A 622 -33.90 35.96 30.85
CA SER A 622 -35.01 36.86 31.10
C SER A 622 -36.27 36.01 31.28
N PRO A 623 -37.10 36.26 32.27
CA PRO A 623 -38.34 35.52 32.50
C PRO A 623 -39.34 35.83 31.38
N VAL A 624 -39.91 34.80 30.75
CA VAL A 624 -41.03 34.90 29.84
C VAL A 624 -42.29 35.09 30.67
N PRO A 625 -43.14 36.07 30.35
CA PRO A 625 -44.47 36.18 30.99
C PRO A 625 -45.35 35.05 30.48
N ALA A 626 -46.02 34.42 31.43
CA ALA A 626 -47.11 33.48 31.17
C ALA A 626 -48.29 34.26 30.60
N ASP A 627 -48.69 34.01 29.34
CA ASP A 627 -50.07 34.21 28.94
C ASP A 627 -50.49 33.07 28.00
N ALA A 628 -51.65 32.53 28.35
CA ALA A 628 -52.27 31.37 27.76
C ALA A 628 -53.02 31.78 26.48
N GLY A 629 -53.10 30.91 25.51
CA GLY A 629 -54.08 31.02 24.44
C GLY A 629 -53.63 30.31 23.15
N ASP A 630 -54.35 29.24 22.85
CA ASP A 630 -54.57 28.66 21.52
C ASP A 630 -53.38 28.27 20.62
N THR A 631 -53.08 26.97 20.63
CA THR A 631 -52.44 26.28 19.50
C THR A 631 -53.08 24.91 19.27
N ALA A 632 -54.32 24.93 18.74
CA ALA A 632 -55.01 23.70 18.30
C ALA A 632 -55.05 23.52 16.78
N ASP A 633 -54.32 24.31 15.97
CA ASP A 633 -54.50 24.32 14.50
C ASP A 633 -53.20 24.10 13.64
N ILE A 634 -52.14 23.49 14.16
CA ILE A 634 -50.92 23.24 13.33
C ILE A 634 -50.64 21.70 13.14
N VAL A 635 -51.55 20.80 13.49
CA VAL A 635 -51.35 19.37 13.27
C VAL A 635 -52.07 18.78 12.04
N ALA A 636 -52.82 19.60 11.27
CA ALA A 636 -53.68 19.09 10.20
C ALA A 636 -53.11 19.25 8.75
N VAL A 637 -51.86 19.68 8.54
CA VAL A 637 -51.31 19.89 7.19
C VAL A 637 -50.20 18.91 6.79
N ALA A 638 -49.78 18.01 7.68
CA ALA A 638 -48.66 17.07 7.41
C ALA A 638 -49.08 15.69 6.86
N ASP A 639 -50.33 15.38 6.70
CA ASP A 639 -50.81 14.02 6.33
C ASP A 639 -51.32 13.86 4.89
N THR A 640 -51.17 14.86 4.00
CA THR A 640 -51.72 14.78 2.64
C THR A 640 -50.70 14.64 1.52
N GLU A 641 -49.41 14.57 1.78
CA GLU A 641 -48.35 14.37 0.73
C GLU A 641 -47.64 12.99 0.72
N ALA A 642 -48.07 12.06 1.56
CA ALA A 642 -47.44 10.72 1.61
C ALA A 642 -48.15 9.64 0.74
N ALA A 643 -48.99 10.02 -0.21
CA ALA A 643 -49.78 9.09 -1.03
C ALA A 643 -49.48 9.13 -2.54
N ARG A 644 -48.37 9.75 -2.97
CA ARG A 644 -47.91 9.68 -4.40
C ARG A 644 -46.39 9.60 -4.41
N TRP A 645 -45.85 8.39 -4.31
CA TRP A 645 -44.66 7.88 -5.01
C TRP A 645 -44.54 6.38 -4.74
#